data_d6d3ed4269fcfee6e7fd4f24d0d42650
#
_entry.id   d6d3ed4269fcfee6e7fd4f24d0d42650
#
_cell.length_a   1.000
_cell.length_b   1.000
_cell.length_c   1.000
_cell.angle_alpha   90.00
_cell.angle_beta   90.00
_cell.angle_gamma   90.00
#
_symmetry.space_group_name_H-M   'P 1'
#
loop_
_entity.id
_entity.type
_entity.pdbx_description
1 polymer ?
#
loop_
_entity_poly.entity_id
_entity_poly.type
_entity_poly.pdbx_seq_one_letter_code
_entity_poly.pdbx_strand_id
1 'polypeptide(L)'
;MEDSGCFSAETAGKLRAIVQWSYPHKDVSAIQAAANPWLQSHGLPEIRHLQSGEAVLAAQLAIWELTNQGKFAVNEYLSGWEDMTTPGWRNYLRKVTNADVSREPLTEDSAANVAGLYRYLCSLKPAAPGCETVSDATLQNPVYTAVKEQDGSYTVTVSVDIQTTVGSLDALTLSADCGGQVKEQTVTEAGSCTVSFSGLTDRPEVSLEITGTQHGGDVYLFEGENHRLLGFDDSILPVHGKLLVKPDCILNITECAETSGLPLANIRFDLYRAATREQLENGDFSLSSISDEAAMKDYRTPGNLVTILTTDIHGLASYNFTANNQPDGVYLVVQRTESEAAEVSAPFFLVVPGVGGDGGNAYTLNVRPTGTLETTPVAEVNVAEIGCTSGSFDVGKLHTWILRASIPASIRVAQKYTITGNFDEHLTLEDSAPSVTLLTRAGAEIDLTESDHYVISHSEGNGKISVSLTPAGMAYASANQGEGECTPEIRVRFQASIRENAGLDAPIPCSASVSYLNSAGVFYEAQSGAGEVHTGGIHLFVSDEAGQPLSGAAFRLVRAEDENTALKNGTETNAAFVNFLTGSGGKPVSEVTTGEDGKAFLWGVAYGRYYLVQTKAPDGKDKLSQPGAVTVSASSHLTAQDGWQDARGMTVDNTVNLVNREETLPKTGDVSAVVFVVAGSILIGAICALILELVFRTAKRRIRR
;
A
#
# COMPACT_ATOMS: atom_id res chain seq x y z
N MET A 1 -2.54 40.32 23.27
CA MET A 1 -1.88 41.63 23.25
C MET A 1 -2.32 42.48 22.06
N GLU A 2 -2.38 41.90 20.90
CA GLU A 2 -2.85 42.59 19.65
C GLU A 2 -4.32 42.98 19.72
N ASP A 3 -5.17 42.12 20.27
CA ASP A 3 -6.63 42.34 20.40
C ASP A 3 -7.00 43.47 21.38
N SER A 4 -6.10 43.84 22.27
CA SER A 4 -6.32 44.97 23.21
C SER A 4 -6.08 46.35 22.58
N GLY A 5 -5.45 46.41 21.38
CA GLY A 5 -5.06 47.63 20.71
C GLY A 5 -3.97 48.43 21.45
N CYS A 6 -3.37 47.88 22.50
CA CYS A 6 -2.36 48.57 23.34
C CYS A 6 -0.99 48.60 22.69
N PHE A 7 -0.67 47.65 21.83
CA PHE A 7 0.61 47.54 21.15
C PHE A 7 0.43 47.26 19.66
N SER A 8 1.36 47.75 18.85
CA SER A 8 1.41 47.30 17.44
C SER A 8 1.76 45.81 17.35
N ALA A 9 1.42 45.19 16.23
CA ALA A 9 1.78 43.79 15.97
C ALA A 9 3.29 43.53 16.09
N GLU A 10 4.11 44.49 15.64
CA GLU A 10 5.57 44.43 15.76
C GLU A 10 6.03 44.50 17.22
N THR A 11 5.46 45.41 18.03
CA THR A 11 5.81 45.53 19.45
C THR A 11 5.37 44.29 20.22
N ALA A 12 4.16 43.80 19.95
CA ALA A 12 3.66 42.56 20.54
C ALA A 12 4.54 41.35 20.19
N GLY A 13 4.96 41.22 18.92
CA GLY A 13 5.88 40.21 18.47
C GLY A 13 7.25 40.26 19.15
N LYS A 14 7.81 41.47 19.34
CA LYS A 14 9.07 41.65 20.08
C LYS A 14 8.92 41.29 21.56
N LEU A 15 7.82 41.65 22.20
CA LEU A 15 7.56 41.27 23.58
C LEU A 15 7.48 39.74 23.74
N ARG A 16 6.80 39.05 22.81
CA ARG A 16 6.78 37.59 22.79
C ARG A 16 8.20 37.03 22.69
N ALA A 17 8.97 37.47 21.73
CA ALA A 17 10.34 37.01 21.54
C ALA A 17 11.21 37.24 22.79
N ILE A 18 11.11 38.37 23.45
CA ILE A 18 11.86 38.64 24.69
C ILE A 18 11.45 37.72 25.80
N VAL A 19 10.14 37.51 26.02
CA VAL A 19 9.65 36.63 27.08
C VAL A 19 10.05 35.15 26.81
N GLN A 20 9.89 34.69 25.58
CA GLN A 20 10.30 33.34 25.17
C GLN A 20 11.81 33.08 25.36
N TRP A 21 12.61 34.15 25.31
CA TRP A 21 14.07 34.12 25.48
C TRP A 21 14.55 34.51 26.87
N SER A 22 13.67 34.68 27.81
CA SER A 22 13.96 35.13 29.17
C SER A 22 13.87 33.95 30.16
N TYR A 23 14.58 34.10 31.27
CA TYR A 23 14.39 33.20 32.45
C TYR A 23 13.05 33.51 33.13
N PRO A 24 12.24 32.52 33.59
CA PRO A 24 12.56 31.10 33.65
C PRO A 24 12.21 30.28 32.39
N HIS A 25 11.70 30.89 31.35
CA HIS A 25 11.31 30.19 30.13
C HIS A 25 12.48 29.44 29.47
N LYS A 26 13.65 30.05 29.48
CA LYS A 26 14.91 29.41 29.10
C LYS A 26 15.83 29.35 30.30
N ASP A 27 16.62 28.29 30.39
CA ASP A 27 17.68 28.19 31.38
C ASP A 27 18.79 29.23 31.10
N VAL A 28 19.43 29.71 32.15
CA VAL A 28 20.47 30.75 32.06
C VAL A 28 21.63 30.31 31.20
N SER A 29 21.99 29.06 31.19
CA SER A 29 23.03 28.50 30.33
C SER A 29 22.64 28.58 28.86
N ALA A 30 21.41 28.31 28.52
CA ALA A 30 20.85 28.41 27.17
C ALA A 30 20.83 29.87 26.68
N ILE A 31 20.37 30.78 27.55
CA ILE A 31 20.34 32.21 27.26
C ILE A 31 21.75 32.72 26.99
N GLN A 32 22.72 32.35 27.84
CA GLN A 32 24.12 32.77 27.68
C GLN A 32 24.73 32.23 26.40
N ALA A 33 24.49 30.97 26.07
CA ALA A 33 24.99 30.32 24.86
C ALA A 33 24.43 30.96 23.57
N ALA A 34 23.18 31.40 23.59
CA ALA A 34 22.57 32.12 22.46
C ALA A 34 23.06 33.55 22.32
N ALA A 35 23.21 34.25 23.43
CA ALA A 35 23.60 35.67 23.40
C ALA A 35 25.07 35.89 22.99
N ASN A 36 26.00 35.00 23.45
CA ASN A 36 27.43 35.23 23.26
C ASN A 36 27.88 35.25 21.77
N PRO A 37 27.43 34.40 20.87
CA PRO A 37 27.78 34.49 19.46
C PRO A 37 27.32 35.83 18.83
N TRP A 38 26.11 36.30 19.23
CA TRP A 38 25.60 37.56 18.78
C TRP A 38 26.43 38.75 19.30
N LEU A 39 26.76 38.72 20.60
CA LEU A 39 27.62 39.73 21.22
C LEU A 39 28.98 39.80 20.56
N GLN A 40 29.62 38.67 20.34
CA GLN A 40 30.90 38.57 19.67
C GLN A 40 30.87 39.15 18.24
N SER A 41 29.81 38.81 17.47
CA SER A 41 29.64 39.35 16.11
C SER A 41 29.44 40.88 16.08
N HIS A 42 29.03 41.48 17.21
CA HIS A 42 28.85 42.94 17.36
C HIS A 42 29.97 43.61 18.13
N GLY A 43 31.08 42.92 18.42
CA GLY A 43 32.23 43.46 19.13
C GLY A 43 31.94 43.82 20.59
N LEU A 44 30.95 43.15 21.20
CA LEU A 44 30.54 43.37 22.59
C LEU A 44 31.14 42.33 23.51
N PRO A 45 31.34 42.64 24.83
CA PRO A 45 31.80 41.68 25.82
C PRO A 45 30.88 40.49 25.94
N GLU A 46 31.45 39.27 26.06
CA GLU A 46 30.71 38.05 26.32
C GLU A 46 30.12 38.04 27.74
N ILE A 47 28.95 37.42 27.87
CA ILE A 47 28.31 37.11 29.16
C ILE A 47 29.08 35.97 29.82
N ARG A 48 29.45 36.12 31.09
CA ARG A 48 30.17 35.13 31.88
C ARG A 48 29.36 34.71 33.11
N HIS A 49 29.13 33.40 33.26
CA HIS A 49 28.45 32.86 34.46
C HIS A 49 27.10 33.58 34.77
N LEU A 50 26.22 33.71 33.75
CA LEU A 50 24.93 34.39 33.91
C LEU A 50 24.13 33.78 35.07
N GLN A 51 23.68 34.70 35.97
CA GLN A 51 22.81 34.33 37.08
C GLN A 51 21.34 34.58 36.74
N SER A 52 20.41 33.83 37.36
CA SER A 52 18.97 33.95 37.12
C SER A 52 18.48 35.40 37.42
N GLY A 53 18.96 36.04 38.48
CA GLY A 53 18.63 37.43 38.77
C GLY A 53 19.09 38.42 37.73
N GLU A 54 20.25 38.21 37.11
CA GLU A 54 20.77 39.01 36.01
C GLU A 54 19.91 38.85 34.74
N ALA A 55 19.51 37.59 34.46
CA ALA A 55 18.66 37.30 33.32
C ALA A 55 17.26 37.93 33.45
N VAL A 56 16.65 37.83 34.64
CA VAL A 56 15.34 38.48 34.92
C VAL A 56 15.45 39.98 34.77
N LEU A 57 16.50 40.60 35.31
CA LEU A 57 16.69 42.05 35.23
C LEU A 57 16.86 42.54 33.77
N ALA A 58 17.67 41.81 32.99
CA ALA A 58 17.89 42.16 31.56
C ALA A 58 16.58 42.09 30.79
N ALA A 59 15.79 41.02 31.00
CA ALA A 59 14.48 40.86 30.35
C ALA A 59 13.50 41.95 30.78
N GLN A 60 13.46 42.31 32.07
CA GLN A 60 12.59 43.35 32.57
C GLN A 60 12.92 44.71 31.95
N LEU A 61 14.20 45.06 31.78
CA LEU A 61 14.63 46.27 31.13
C LEU A 61 14.22 46.32 29.67
N ALA A 62 14.39 45.23 28.93
CA ALA A 62 13.99 45.11 27.53
C ALA A 62 12.46 45.25 27.35
N ILE A 63 11.68 44.64 28.23
CA ILE A 63 10.22 44.76 28.27
C ILE A 63 9.81 46.21 28.56
N TRP A 64 10.41 46.85 29.57
CA TRP A 64 10.06 48.22 29.93
C TRP A 64 10.36 49.22 28.84
N GLU A 65 11.44 49.05 28.10
CA GLU A 65 11.74 49.94 26.99
C GLU A 65 10.67 49.85 25.90
N LEU A 66 10.23 48.65 25.56
CA LEU A 66 9.18 48.43 24.57
C LEU A 66 7.78 48.87 25.03
N THR A 67 7.47 48.70 26.31
CA THR A 67 6.12 49.00 26.84
C THR A 67 5.94 50.47 27.22
N ASN A 68 7.04 51.19 27.42
CA ASN A 68 7.02 52.61 27.84
C ASN A 68 7.66 53.52 26.77
N GLN A 69 7.41 53.26 25.51
CA GLN A 69 7.95 54.03 24.37
C GLN A 69 7.86 55.54 24.57
N GLY A 70 9.01 56.23 24.51
CA GLY A 70 9.14 57.67 24.68
C GLY A 70 9.09 58.19 26.11
N LYS A 71 8.86 57.32 27.12
CA LYS A 71 8.93 57.65 28.55
C LYS A 71 10.06 56.96 29.29
N PHE A 72 10.54 55.88 28.70
CA PHE A 72 11.62 55.07 29.25
C PHE A 72 12.56 54.70 28.13
N ALA A 73 13.73 55.32 28.06
CA ALA A 73 14.78 55.00 27.12
C ALA A 73 16.07 54.76 27.90
N VAL A 74 16.50 53.50 27.92
CA VAL A 74 17.75 53.08 28.60
C VAL A 74 18.93 53.91 28.03
N ASN A 75 18.91 54.24 26.76
CA ASN A 75 19.97 54.99 26.08
C ASN A 75 20.10 56.47 26.51
N GLU A 76 19.04 57.14 26.98
CA GLU A 76 19.10 58.54 27.40
C GLU A 76 19.85 58.71 28.74
N TYR A 77 19.96 57.66 29.54
CA TYR A 77 20.62 57.69 30.85
C TYR A 77 22.05 57.19 30.78
N LEU A 78 22.50 56.62 29.69
CA LEU A 78 23.76 55.95 29.50
C LEU A 78 24.52 56.53 28.31
N SER A 79 25.12 57.70 28.45
CA SER A 79 26.09 58.15 27.47
C SER A 79 27.34 57.27 27.56
N GLY A 80 27.50 56.37 26.61
CA GLY A 80 28.67 55.47 26.56
C GLY A 80 28.32 54.01 26.90
N TRP A 81 27.53 53.37 26.05
CA TRP A 81 27.27 51.92 26.13
C TRP A 81 28.50 51.05 26.00
N GLU A 82 29.60 51.64 25.54
CA GLU A 82 30.88 50.97 25.32
C GLU A 82 31.60 50.68 26.64
N ASP A 83 31.29 51.42 27.71
CA ASP A 83 31.84 51.21 29.04
C ASP A 83 30.77 50.79 30.05
N MET A 84 30.51 49.50 30.11
CA MET A 84 29.54 48.89 31.01
C MET A 84 29.97 48.91 32.45
N THR A 85 31.18 49.33 32.77
CA THR A 85 31.71 49.43 34.12
C THR A 85 31.41 50.76 34.78
N THR A 86 30.76 51.71 34.08
CA THR A 86 30.56 53.05 34.61
C THR A 86 29.65 53.11 35.82
N PRO A 87 29.93 53.99 36.77
CA PRO A 87 29.03 54.27 37.90
C PRO A 87 27.60 54.63 37.50
N GLY A 88 27.42 55.19 36.29
CA GLY A 88 26.11 55.56 35.73
C GLY A 88 25.17 54.39 35.56
N TRP A 89 25.67 53.28 35.05
CA TRP A 89 24.89 52.05 34.82
C TRP A 89 24.44 51.42 36.16
N ARG A 90 25.32 51.35 37.14
CA ARG A 90 24.99 50.89 38.49
C ARG A 90 23.94 51.81 39.15
N ASN A 91 24.04 53.09 39.02
CA ASN A 91 23.06 54.03 39.53
C ASN A 91 21.72 53.97 38.81
N TYR A 92 21.73 53.69 37.53
CA TYR A 92 20.53 53.47 36.75
C TYR A 92 19.79 52.20 37.21
N LEU A 93 20.46 51.07 37.30
CA LEU A 93 19.87 49.82 37.81
C LEU A 93 19.31 49.98 39.21
N ARG A 94 20.00 50.70 40.08
CA ARG A 94 19.52 51.07 41.42
C ARG A 94 18.22 51.89 41.38
N LYS A 95 18.11 52.82 40.44
CA LYS A 95 16.93 53.68 40.27
C LYS A 95 15.73 52.89 39.75
N VAL A 96 15.95 52.04 38.74
CA VAL A 96 14.90 51.36 38.02
C VAL A 96 14.36 50.20 38.84
N THR A 97 15.21 49.45 39.53
CA THR A 97 14.77 48.27 40.28
C THR A 97 14.22 48.59 41.65
N ASN A 98 14.37 49.84 42.16
CA ASN A 98 14.02 50.27 43.52
C ASN A 98 14.58 49.27 44.59
N ALA A 99 15.57 48.46 44.20
CA ALA A 99 16.21 47.51 45.06
C ALA A 99 17.14 48.25 46.01
N ASP A 100 17.05 47.91 47.27
CA ASP A 100 18.05 48.35 48.24
C ASP A 100 19.38 47.65 47.99
N VAL A 101 20.11 48.14 47.02
CA VAL A 101 21.39 47.62 46.52
C VAL A 101 22.50 47.79 47.55
N SER A 102 22.15 48.26 48.79
CA SER A 102 23.10 48.43 49.87
C SER A 102 23.61 47.08 50.45
N ARG A 103 22.99 45.95 50.08
CA ARG A 103 23.34 44.66 50.67
C ARG A 103 24.25 43.79 49.81
N GLU A 104 24.22 43.93 48.47
CA GLU A 104 25.19 43.24 47.58
C GLU A 104 25.50 44.15 46.40
N PRO A 105 26.72 44.70 46.27
CA PRO A 105 27.08 45.47 45.12
C PRO A 105 27.12 44.59 43.91
N LEU A 106 26.39 44.98 42.84
CA LEU A 106 26.54 44.39 41.53
C LEU A 106 28.04 44.44 41.17
N THR A 107 28.63 43.29 40.90
CA THR A 107 29.99 43.21 40.39
C THR A 107 30.08 43.83 38.97
N GLU A 108 31.26 44.15 38.51
CA GLU A 108 31.46 44.67 37.14
C GLU A 108 30.98 43.62 36.11
N ASP A 109 31.22 42.36 36.39
CA ASP A 109 30.76 41.24 35.52
C ASP A 109 29.22 41.16 35.50
N SER A 110 28.54 41.30 36.64
CA SER A 110 27.06 41.29 36.67
C SER A 110 26.44 42.44 35.88
N ALA A 111 27.02 43.64 35.94
CA ALA A 111 26.55 44.75 35.14
C ALA A 111 26.78 44.53 33.62
N ALA A 112 27.89 43.92 33.26
CA ALA A 112 28.22 43.55 31.91
C ALA A 112 27.26 42.48 31.37
N ASN A 113 26.98 41.45 32.17
CA ASN A 113 26.05 40.37 31.83
C ASN A 113 24.64 40.93 31.55
N VAL A 114 24.10 41.73 32.44
CA VAL A 114 22.77 42.35 32.32
C VAL A 114 22.69 43.23 31.06
N ALA A 115 23.68 44.07 30.78
CA ALA A 115 23.66 44.94 29.63
C ALA A 115 23.86 44.18 28.32
N GLY A 116 24.75 43.20 28.30
CA GLY A 116 24.94 42.33 27.14
C GLY A 116 23.66 41.59 26.79
N LEU A 117 23.05 40.92 27.78
CA LEU A 117 21.80 40.18 27.57
C LEU A 117 20.64 41.10 27.17
N TYR A 118 20.50 42.27 27.80
CA TYR A 118 19.49 43.28 27.43
C TYR A 118 19.61 43.63 25.93
N ARG A 119 20.81 43.92 25.44
CA ARG A 119 21.05 44.24 24.01
C ARG A 119 20.66 43.09 23.09
N TYR A 120 21.05 41.89 23.45
CA TYR A 120 20.68 40.70 22.72
C TYR A 120 19.14 40.55 22.64
N LEU A 121 18.45 40.66 23.78
CA LEU A 121 16.99 40.54 23.82
C LEU A 121 16.30 41.62 22.97
N CYS A 122 16.78 42.87 22.99
CA CYS A 122 16.26 43.92 22.15
C CYS A 122 16.51 43.70 20.65
N SER A 123 17.52 42.92 20.28
CA SER A 123 17.84 42.58 18.89
C SER A 123 16.98 41.49 18.32
N LEU A 124 16.22 40.77 19.13
CA LEU A 124 15.39 39.64 18.68
C LEU A 124 14.34 40.12 17.66
N LYS A 125 14.10 39.26 16.67
CA LYS A 125 13.04 39.49 15.69
C LYS A 125 11.68 39.26 16.34
N PRO A 126 10.62 39.98 15.89
CA PRO A 126 9.26 39.75 16.38
C PRO A 126 8.83 38.30 16.19
N ALA A 127 8.30 37.68 17.26
CA ALA A 127 7.71 36.35 17.19
C ALA A 127 6.21 36.44 16.82
N ALA A 128 5.72 35.49 16.02
CA ALA A 128 4.32 35.41 15.63
C ALA A 128 3.42 35.02 16.81
N PRO A 129 2.16 35.46 16.84
CA PRO A 129 1.19 34.98 17.83
C PRO A 129 0.89 33.47 17.61
N GLY A 130 0.64 32.76 18.69
CA GLY A 130 0.24 31.35 18.63
C GLY A 130 1.27 30.47 17.93
N CYS A 131 2.50 30.47 18.42
CA CYS A 131 3.60 29.79 17.73
C CYS A 131 3.49 28.25 17.81
N GLU A 132 2.50 27.66 17.16
CA GLU A 132 2.46 26.23 16.90
C GLU A 132 3.53 25.76 15.91
N THR A 133 4.26 26.67 15.25
CA THR A 133 5.10 26.34 14.10
C THR A 133 6.53 26.88 14.14
N VAL A 134 7.00 27.52 15.18
CA VAL A 134 8.42 27.84 15.27
C VAL A 134 9.18 26.63 15.76
N SER A 135 9.61 25.81 14.82
CA SER A 135 10.62 24.80 15.11
C SER A 135 11.91 25.54 15.46
N ASP A 136 12.34 25.45 16.69
CA ASP A 136 13.63 26.01 17.12
C ASP A 136 14.80 25.21 16.56
N ALA A 137 14.54 24.11 15.89
CA ALA A 137 15.54 23.25 15.26
C ALA A 137 15.24 23.05 13.77
N THR A 138 16.20 23.35 12.92
CA THR A 138 16.14 23.08 11.48
C THR A 138 17.35 22.27 11.05
N LEU A 139 17.11 21.32 10.12
CA LEU A 139 18.16 20.48 9.52
C LEU A 139 18.63 21.18 8.24
N GLN A 140 19.94 21.52 8.17
CA GLN A 140 20.52 22.27 7.05
C GLN A 140 21.83 21.65 6.61
N ASN A 141 22.33 22.07 5.44
CA ASN A 141 23.62 21.69 4.87
C ASN A 141 23.89 20.16 4.88
N PRO A 142 22.98 19.33 4.37
CA PRO A 142 23.20 17.90 4.37
C PRO A 142 24.40 17.53 3.48
N VAL A 143 25.25 16.65 3.98
CA VAL A 143 26.34 16.05 3.21
C VAL A 143 26.15 14.55 3.22
N TYR A 144 26.03 13.96 2.04
CA TYR A 144 25.91 12.54 1.83
C TYR A 144 27.23 11.96 1.31
N THR A 145 27.75 10.92 1.94
CA THR A 145 28.90 10.17 1.44
C THR A 145 28.61 8.67 1.47
N ALA A 146 29.05 7.97 0.43
CA ALA A 146 28.94 6.52 0.37
C ALA A 146 30.27 5.92 -0.04
N VAL A 147 30.75 4.96 0.74
CA VAL A 147 31.99 4.21 0.49
C VAL A 147 31.62 2.77 0.19
N LYS A 148 32.08 2.25 -0.95
CA LYS A 148 31.93 0.85 -1.30
C LYS A 148 33.02 0.04 -0.61
N GLU A 149 32.60 -0.95 0.16
CA GLU A 149 33.50 -1.84 0.92
C GLU A 149 34.05 -2.98 0.04
N GLN A 150 35.02 -3.71 0.56
CA GLN A 150 35.65 -4.81 -0.17
C GLN A 150 34.74 -6.00 -0.44
N ASP A 151 33.73 -6.19 0.39
CA ASP A 151 32.68 -7.22 0.22
C ASP A 151 31.59 -6.83 -0.77
N GLY A 152 31.64 -5.62 -1.34
CA GLY A 152 30.67 -5.09 -2.29
C GLY A 152 29.53 -4.30 -1.66
N SER A 153 29.42 -4.32 -0.33
CA SER A 153 28.42 -3.51 0.40
C SER A 153 28.82 -2.02 0.42
N TYR A 154 27.91 -1.17 0.90
CA TYR A 154 28.17 0.25 1.08
C TYR A 154 28.06 0.64 2.54
N THR A 155 28.94 1.57 2.93
CA THR A 155 28.81 2.37 4.15
C THR A 155 28.37 3.78 3.75
N VAL A 156 27.15 4.16 4.17
CA VAL A 156 26.56 5.49 3.94
C VAL A 156 26.72 6.32 5.19
N THR A 157 27.26 7.54 5.02
CA THR A 157 27.39 8.51 6.12
C THR A 157 26.72 9.81 5.71
N VAL A 158 25.81 10.29 6.55
CA VAL A 158 25.16 11.59 6.39
C VAL A 158 25.54 12.50 7.53
N SER A 159 26.01 13.71 7.20
CA SER A 159 26.22 14.79 8.14
C SER A 159 25.20 15.89 7.86
N VAL A 160 24.63 16.47 8.89
CA VAL A 160 23.66 17.56 8.81
C VAL A 160 23.94 18.58 9.90
N ASP A 161 23.78 19.86 9.59
CA ASP A 161 23.85 20.91 10.58
C ASP A 161 22.48 21.14 11.19
N ILE A 162 22.40 21.00 12.49
CA ILE A 162 21.21 21.35 13.26
C ILE A 162 21.37 22.81 13.68
N GLN A 163 20.53 23.65 13.12
CA GLN A 163 20.47 25.07 13.49
C GLN A 163 19.29 25.30 14.43
N THR A 164 19.54 26.12 15.43
CA THR A 164 18.54 26.53 16.39
C THR A 164 18.57 28.05 16.51
N THR A 165 17.44 28.62 16.84
CA THR A 165 17.36 30.03 17.20
C THR A 165 17.83 30.27 18.62
N VAL A 166 18.09 29.21 19.37
CA VAL A 166 18.52 29.16 20.77
C VAL A 166 19.86 28.46 20.89
N GLY A 167 20.71 28.88 21.76
CA GLY A 167 22.03 28.29 21.95
C GLY A 167 22.01 26.89 22.60
N SER A 168 20.96 26.54 23.33
CA SER A 168 20.75 25.18 23.88
C SER A 168 19.39 24.63 23.48
N LEU A 169 19.32 23.36 23.22
CA LEU A 169 18.10 22.63 22.93
C LEU A 169 17.68 21.82 24.16
N ASP A 170 16.37 21.73 24.42
CA ASP A 170 15.86 20.58 25.16
C ASP A 170 16.24 19.32 24.36
N ALA A 171 16.46 18.21 25.05
CA ALA A 171 16.93 16.99 24.42
C ALA A 171 15.97 16.56 23.29
N LEU A 172 16.36 16.83 22.06
CA LEU A 172 15.63 16.40 20.86
C LEU A 172 16.15 15.06 20.40
N THR A 173 15.32 14.29 19.75
CA THR A 173 15.71 13.02 19.12
C THR A 173 15.83 13.24 17.62
N LEU A 174 17.03 13.02 17.06
CA LEU A 174 17.27 12.88 15.65
C LEU A 174 17.16 11.39 15.28
N SER A 175 16.15 11.03 14.54
CA SER A 175 15.98 9.70 13.94
C SER A 175 16.45 9.75 12.49
N ALA A 176 17.26 8.79 12.08
CA ALA A 176 17.76 8.65 10.72
C ALA A 176 17.41 7.26 10.19
N ASP A 177 16.70 7.18 9.07
CA ASP A 177 16.35 5.94 8.38
C ASP A 177 17.09 5.88 7.04
N CYS A 178 17.81 4.79 6.82
CA CYS A 178 18.55 4.50 5.60
C CYS A 178 18.25 3.07 5.14
N GLY A 179 17.36 2.91 4.15
CA GLY A 179 16.99 1.60 3.62
C GLY A 179 16.40 0.65 4.66
N GLY A 180 15.62 1.17 5.63
CA GLY A 180 15.01 0.40 6.72
C GLY A 180 15.94 0.18 7.93
N GLN A 181 17.18 0.65 7.90
CA GLN A 181 18.03 0.72 9.08
C GLN A 181 17.77 2.05 9.81
N VAL A 182 17.20 1.99 11.00
CA VAL A 182 16.91 3.18 11.80
C VAL A 182 17.97 3.37 12.88
N LYS A 183 18.46 4.62 13.00
CA LYS A 183 19.34 5.05 14.10
C LYS A 183 18.80 6.31 14.74
N GLU A 184 18.88 6.35 16.05
CA GLU A 184 18.43 7.49 16.85
C GLU A 184 19.60 8.08 17.63
N GLN A 185 19.65 9.40 17.71
CA GLN A 185 20.64 10.15 18.45
C GLN A 185 19.97 11.29 19.21
N THR A 186 20.32 11.44 20.49
CA THR A 186 19.87 12.60 21.26
C THR A 186 20.75 13.80 20.92
N VAL A 187 20.10 14.92 20.64
CA VAL A 187 20.73 16.19 20.29
C VAL A 187 20.43 17.22 21.38
N THR A 188 21.45 17.73 22.00
CA THR A 188 21.34 18.72 23.10
C THR A 188 21.94 20.07 22.75
N GLU A 189 22.70 20.16 21.64
CA GLU A 189 23.36 21.36 21.20
C GLU A 189 23.19 21.56 19.71
N ALA A 190 23.20 22.82 19.25
CA ALA A 190 23.30 23.14 17.83
C ALA A 190 24.67 22.75 17.29
N GLY A 191 24.72 22.25 16.08
CA GLY A 191 25.99 21.86 15.44
C GLY A 191 25.82 20.76 14.41
N SER A 192 26.95 20.26 13.95
CA SER A 192 26.96 19.19 12.96
C SER A 192 26.76 17.82 13.64
N CYS A 193 25.77 17.08 13.13
CA CYS A 193 25.46 15.72 13.54
C CYS A 193 25.77 14.75 12.41
N THR A 194 26.38 13.63 12.71
CA THR A 194 26.78 12.64 11.70
C THR A 194 26.22 11.26 12.08
N VAL A 195 25.56 10.61 11.12
CA VAL A 195 25.04 9.25 11.26
C VAL A 195 25.59 8.37 10.15
N SER A 196 26.03 7.15 10.47
CA SER A 196 26.61 6.21 9.49
C SER A 196 25.87 4.88 9.51
N PHE A 197 25.65 4.30 8.34
CA PHE A 197 25.01 3.01 8.11
C PHE A 197 25.93 2.12 7.30
N SER A 198 26.06 0.86 7.65
CA SER A 198 26.96 -0.09 6.97
C SER A 198 26.23 -1.36 6.54
N GLY A 199 26.83 -2.10 5.61
CA GLY A 199 26.27 -3.36 5.10
C GLY A 199 25.08 -3.15 4.16
N LEU A 200 24.99 -1.98 3.52
CA LEU A 200 23.93 -1.67 2.57
C LEU A 200 24.26 -2.27 1.20
N THR A 201 23.22 -2.79 0.51
CA THR A 201 23.38 -3.34 -0.84
C THR A 201 23.46 -2.28 -1.93
N ASP A 202 22.99 -1.07 -1.64
CA ASP A 202 22.97 0.10 -2.54
C ASP A 202 23.19 1.38 -1.73
N ARG A 203 22.99 2.54 -2.36
CA ARG A 203 23.08 3.89 -1.80
C ARG A 203 21.67 4.50 -1.67
N PRO A 204 20.87 4.10 -0.67
CA PRO A 204 19.51 4.60 -0.50
C PRO A 204 19.50 6.05 -0.02
N GLU A 205 18.34 6.70 -0.17
CA GLU A 205 18.05 7.97 0.48
C GLU A 205 18.08 7.83 2.00
N VAL A 206 18.44 8.91 2.69
CA VAL A 206 18.41 8.95 4.16
C VAL A 206 17.33 9.94 4.59
N SER A 207 16.31 9.43 5.24
CA SER A 207 15.27 10.25 5.87
C SER A 207 15.73 10.65 7.26
N LEU A 208 15.87 11.95 7.49
CA LEU A 208 16.18 12.50 8.81
C LEU A 208 14.92 13.13 9.40
N GLU A 209 14.61 12.81 10.63
CA GLU A 209 13.49 13.37 11.37
C GLU A 209 13.98 13.82 12.74
N ILE A 210 13.78 15.09 13.07
CA ILE A 210 14.05 15.61 14.39
C ILE A 210 12.74 15.84 15.13
N THR A 211 12.63 15.28 16.32
CA THR A 211 11.43 15.34 17.15
C THR A 211 11.81 15.64 18.60
N GLY A 212 10.89 16.24 19.30
CA GLY A 212 11.03 16.54 20.72
C GLY A 212 10.00 17.54 21.18
N THR A 213 10.30 18.22 22.25
CA THR A 213 9.44 19.25 22.82
C THR A 213 10.27 20.48 23.15
N GLN A 214 9.65 21.64 23.07
CA GLN A 214 10.20 22.89 23.55
C GLN A 214 9.19 23.59 24.45
N HIS A 215 9.67 24.42 25.34
CA HIS A 215 8.83 25.34 26.08
C HIS A 215 8.47 26.54 25.20
N GLY A 216 7.19 26.79 25.06
CA GLY A 216 6.62 27.91 24.30
C GLY A 216 5.39 28.42 25.02
N GLY A 217 4.76 29.43 24.47
CA GLY A 217 3.51 29.96 25.00
C GLY A 217 3.27 31.41 24.60
N ASP A 218 2.06 31.86 24.77
CA ASP A 218 1.67 33.23 24.51
C ASP A 218 1.93 34.16 25.70
N VAL A 219 2.23 35.41 25.40
CA VAL A 219 2.40 36.47 26.38
C VAL A 219 1.10 37.28 26.51
N TYR A 220 0.55 37.29 27.69
CA TYR A 220 -0.70 37.96 28.03
C TYR A 220 -0.42 39.25 28.76
N LEU A 221 -1.14 40.33 28.42
CA LEU A 221 -1.12 41.57 29.14
C LEU A 221 -2.36 41.64 30.06
N PHE A 222 -2.12 41.72 31.35
CA PHE A 222 -3.15 41.98 32.32
C PHE A 222 -3.12 43.47 32.72
N GLU A 223 -4.19 44.19 32.41
CA GLU A 223 -4.34 45.61 32.76
C GLU A 223 -5.15 45.78 34.05
N GLY A 224 -4.54 46.42 35.04
CA GLY A 224 -5.20 46.91 36.23
C GLY A 224 -5.20 48.43 36.24
N GLU A 225 -5.95 49.05 37.19
CA GLU A 225 -6.10 50.50 37.24
C GLU A 225 -4.79 51.29 37.33
N ASN A 226 -3.74 50.71 37.94
CA ASN A 226 -2.43 51.38 38.12
C ASN A 226 -1.24 50.49 37.72
N HIS A 227 -1.46 49.25 37.24
CA HIS A 227 -0.41 48.27 36.94
C HIS A 227 -0.71 47.51 35.68
N ARG A 228 0.34 47.26 34.91
CA ARG A 228 0.32 46.32 33.80
C ARG A 228 1.22 45.12 34.16
N LEU A 229 0.68 43.95 34.08
CA LEU A 229 1.42 42.71 34.30
C LEU A 229 1.49 41.95 33.00
N LEU A 230 2.66 41.49 32.66
CA LEU A 230 2.86 40.51 31.59
C LEU A 230 2.86 39.13 32.23
N GLY A 231 1.95 38.30 31.79
CA GLY A 231 1.95 36.87 32.07
C GLY A 231 2.30 36.13 30.79
N PHE A 232 2.75 34.91 30.95
CA PHE A 232 2.98 34.02 29.83
C PHE A 232 2.44 32.63 30.17
N ASP A 233 2.02 31.93 29.14
CA ASP A 233 1.63 30.53 29.22
C ASP A 233 2.86 29.69 28.95
N ASP A 234 3.23 28.82 29.88
CA ASP A 234 4.32 27.85 29.70
C ASP A 234 3.78 26.57 29.07
N SER A 235 3.52 26.63 27.78
CA SER A 235 3.08 25.48 27.00
C SER A 235 4.27 24.67 26.53
N ILE A 236 4.14 23.34 26.55
CA ILE A 236 5.11 22.43 25.93
C ILE A 236 4.65 22.22 24.50
N LEU A 237 5.43 22.72 23.54
CA LEU A 237 5.16 22.63 22.10
C LEU A 237 6.00 21.54 21.46
N PRO A 238 5.42 20.72 20.55
CA PRO A 238 6.19 19.73 19.83
C PRO A 238 7.11 20.40 18.80
N VAL A 239 8.33 19.91 18.71
CA VAL A 239 9.29 20.24 17.64
C VAL A 239 9.31 19.09 16.67
N HIS A 240 9.15 19.40 15.39
CA HIS A 240 9.18 18.41 14.33
C HIS A 240 9.82 18.99 13.07
N GLY A 241 10.83 18.31 12.54
CA GLY A 241 11.48 18.67 11.27
C GLY A 241 11.88 17.43 10.50
N LYS A 242 11.71 17.45 9.19
CA LYS A 242 12.12 16.36 8.29
C LYS A 242 13.04 16.90 7.20
N LEU A 243 14.02 16.07 6.84
CA LEU A 243 14.92 16.32 5.72
C LEU A 243 15.21 14.99 5.02
N LEU A 244 14.99 14.95 3.72
CA LEU A 244 15.39 13.84 2.89
C LEU A 244 16.75 14.16 2.24
N VAL A 245 17.76 13.32 2.52
CA VAL A 245 19.11 13.47 1.99
C VAL A 245 19.33 12.43 0.90
N LYS A 246 19.63 12.90 -0.29
CA LYS A 246 19.77 12.06 -1.48
C LYS A 246 21.24 11.87 -1.82
N PRO A 247 21.65 10.67 -2.30
CA PRO A 247 22.98 10.47 -2.87
C PRO A 247 23.13 11.18 -4.21
N ASP A 248 24.37 11.32 -4.65
CA ASP A 248 24.66 11.71 -6.02
C ASP A 248 24.09 10.71 -7.02
N CYS A 249 23.36 11.19 -8.02
CA CYS A 249 22.85 10.36 -9.09
C CYS A 249 23.90 10.19 -10.19
N ILE A 250 24.38 8.94 -10.36
CA ILE A 250 25.48 8.60 -11.29
C ILE A 250 24.98 7.64 -12.34
N LEU A 251 25.14 8.01 -13.61
CA LEU A 251 24.96 7.13 -14.77
C LEU A 251 26.29 6.47 -15.10
N ASN A 252 26.27 5.16 -15.29
CA ASN A 252 27.35 4.35 -15.83
C ASN A 252 26.85 3.61 -17.07
N ILE A 253 27.33 3.97 -18.26
CA ILE A 253 27.07 3.24 -19.49
C ILE A 253 28.23 2.28 -19.72
N THR A 254 27.93 0.98 -19.80
CA THR A 254 28.91 -0.05 -20.14
C THR A 254 28.62 -0.59 -21.52
N GLU A 255 29.55 -0.37 -22.45
CA GLU A 255 29.45 -0.83 -23.83
C GLU A 255 30.41 -1.99 -24.09
N CYS A 256 29.85 -3.09 -24.58
CA CYS A 256 30.59 -4.30 -24.89
C CYS A 256 30.11 -4.89 -26.22
N ALA A 257 31.01 -5.53 -26.96
CA ALA A 257 30.63 -6.25 -28.18
C ALA A 257 29.68 -7.41 -27.83
N GLU A 258 28.53 -7.51 -28.49
CA GLU A 258 27.49 -8.51 -28.20
C GLU A 258 27.99 -9.96 -28.33
N THR A 259 28.85 -10.22 -29.30
CA THR A 259 29.35 -11.58 -29.60
C THR A 259 30.52 -12.03 -28.73
N SER A 260 31.39 -11.12 -28.33
CA SER A 260 32.61 -11.45 -27.58
C SER A 260 32.60 -11.02 -26.13
N GLY A 261 31.69 -10.11 -25.74
CA GLY A 261 31.68 -9.51 -24.41
C GLY A 261 32.87 -8.58 -24.11
N LEU A 262 33.70 -8.27 -25.10
CA LEU A 262 34.85 -7.39 -24.92
C LEU A 262 34.40 -5.93 -24.82
N PRO A 263 35.04 -5.13 -23.92
CA PRO A 263 34.71 -3.73 -23.77
C PRO A 263 35.01 -2.93 -25.03
N LEU A 264 34.14 -1.99 -25.39
CA LEU A 264 34.30 -1.12 -26.55
C LEU A 264 34.64 0.31 -26.09
N ALA A 265 35.86 0.73 -26.40
CA ALA A 265 36.37 2.07 -26.11
C ALA A 265 35.99 3.08 -27.20
N ASN A 266 36.00 4.36 -26.85
CA ASN A 266 35.74 5.51 -27.74
C ASN A 266 34.32 5.53 -28.36
N ILE A 267 33.36 4.80 -27.80
CA ILE A 267 32.00 4.89 -28.19
C ILE A 267 31.37 6.17 -27.61
N ARG A 268 30.69 6.97 -28.44
CA ARG A 268 30.13 8.25 -28.04
C ARG A 268 28.61 8.17 -27.87
N PHE A 269 28.13 8.72 -26.77
CA PHE A 269 26.71 8.84 -26.46
C PHE A 269 26.35 10.31 -26.25
N ASP A 270 25.35 10.79 -26.96
CA ASP A 270 24.72 12.08 -26.71
C ASP A 270 23.66 11.91 -25.63
N LEU A 271 23.71 12.74 -24.59
CA LEU A 271 22.71 12.79 -23.53
C LEU A 271 21.84 14.03 -23.73
N TYR A 272 20.56 13.85 -23.96
CA TYR A 272 19.58 14.92 -24.12
C TYR A 272 18.59 14.93 -22.98
N ARG A 273 18.14 16.11 -22.56
CA ARG A 273 17.01 16.24 -21.64
C ARG A 273 15.69 16.08 -22.42
N ALA A 274 14.85 15.14 -22.01
CA ALA A 274 13.57 14.86 -22.69
C ALA A 274 12.37 15.43 -21.97
N ALA A 275 12.29 15.24 -20.63
CA ALA A 275 11.16 15.73 -19.83
C ALA A 275 11.59 16.02 -18.36
N THR A 276 10.75 16.75 -17.64
CA THR A 276 10.89 16.93 -16.19
C THR A 276 10.29 15.73 -15.45
N ARG A 277 10.65 15.58 -14.18
CA ARG A 277 10.05 14.55 -13.30
C ARG A 277 8.53 14.77 -13.16
N GLU A 278 8.11 16.02 -13.03
CA GLU A 278 6.70 16.40 -12.93
C GLU A 278 5.90 16.03 -14.19
N GLN A 279 6.46 16.23 -15.38
CA GLN A 279 5.81 15.83 -16.64
C GLN A 279 5.62 14.31 -16.73
N LEU A 280 6.59 13.52 -16.22
CA LEU A 280 6.46 12.08 -16.16
C LEU A 280 5.38 11.64 -15.15
N GLU A 281 5.35 12.24 -13.97
CA GLU A 281 4.40 11.91 -12.90
C GLU A 281 2.96 12.33 -13.23
N ASN A 282 2.78 13.44 -13.92
CA ASN A 282 1.46 13.93 -14.37
C ASN A 282 0.94 13.22 -15.63
N GLY A 283 1.77 12.38 -16.27
CA GLY A 283 1.41 11.68 -17.51
C GLY A 283 1.51 12.53 -18.78
N ASP A 284 2.07 13.73 -18.69
CA ASP A 284 2.36 14.60 -19.85
C ASP A 284 3.49 14.04 -20.71
N PHE A 285 4.33 13.19 -20.16
CA PHE A 285 5.35 12.41 -20.84
C PHE A 285 5.12 10.92 -20.62
N SER A 286 5.08 10.15 -21.70
CA SER A 286 4.88 8.70 -21.64
C SER A 286 6.14 7.94 -22.07
N LEU A 287 6.63 7.07 -21.19
CA LEU A 287 7.70 6.13 -21.52
C LEU A 287 7.28 5.09 -22.59
N SER A 288 5.97 4.91 -22.83
CA SER A 288 5.46 4.01 -23.88
C SER A 288 5.78 4.50 -25.30
N SER A 289 6.11 5.79 -25.47
CA SER A 289 6.61 6.35 -26.75
C SER A 289 8.03 5.89 -27.10
N ILE A 290 8.69 5.12 -26.26
CA ILE A 290 10.04 4.58 -26.44
C ILE A 290 10.15 3.66 -27.68
N SER A 291 9.07 2.99 -28.06
CA SER A 291 9.04 2.12 -29.23
C SER A 291 9.07 2.88 -30.57
N ASP A 292 8.92 4.20 -30.57
CA ASP A 292 8.91 5.03 -31.75
C ASP A 292 10.18 5.87 -31.88
N GLU A 293 11.11 5.41 -32.70
CA GLU A 293 12.36 6.15 -32.96
C GLU A 293 12.08 7.54 -33.61
N ALA A 294 10.97 7.70 -34.32
CA ALA A 294 10.60 8.97 -34.90
C ALA A 294 10.22 9.99 -33.83
N ALA A 295 9.47 9.56 -32.81
CA ALA A 295 9.14 10.40 -31.64
C ALA A 295 10.39 10.82 -30.85
N MET A 296 11.40 9.97 -30.74
CA MET A 296 12.66 10.31 -30.07
C MET A 296 13.44 11.42 -30.78
N LYS A 297 13.23 11.64 -32.08
CA LYS A 297 13.91 12.71 -32.85
C LYS A 297 13.53 14.09 -32.35
N ASP A 298 12.33 14.28 -31.83
CA ASP A 298 11.86 15.58 -31.35
C ASP A 298 12.67 16.08 -30.12
N TYR A 299 13.30 15.17 -29.39
CA TYR A 299 14.14 15.52 -28.24
C TYR A 299 15.60 15.80 -28.61
N ARG A 300 16.06 15.43 -29.83
CA ARG A 300 17.46 15.59 -30.30
C ARG A 300 17.72 17.00 -30.80
N THR A 301 17.44 17.99 -30.01
CA THR A 301 17.70 19.40 -30.37
C THR A 301 18.96 19.91 -29.67
N PRO A 302 19.67 20.89 -30.25
CA PRO A 302 20.84 21.49 -29.60
C PRO A 302 20.53 22.08 -28.21
N GLY A 303 19.31 22.56 -28.00
CA GLY A 303 18.87 23.13 -26.71
C GLY A 303 18.65 22.08 -25.61
N ASN A 304 18.42 20.83 -26.00
CA ASN A 304 18.22 19.72 -25.08
C ASN A 304 19.50 18.91 -24.81
N LEU A 305 20.58 19.15 -25.57
CA LEU A 305 21.85 18.44 -25.40
C LEU A 305 22.49 18.86 -24.07
N VAL A 306 22.65 17.88 -23.19
CA VAL A 306 23.31 18.05 -21.86
C VAL A 306 24.80 17.87 -21.99
N THR A 307 25.23 16.76 -22.56
CA THR A 307 26.66 16.41 -22.71
C THR A 307 26.86 15.30 -23.73
N ILE A 308 28.12 15.06 -24.07
CA ILE A 308 28.57 13.90 -24.87
C ILE A 308 29.45 13.03 -23.98
N LEU A 309 29.06 11.80 -23.79
CA LEU A 309 29.82 10.82 -23.02
C LEU A 309 30.67 9.96 -23.97
N THR A 310 31.82 9.52 -23.52
CA THR A 310 32.71 8.66 -24.31
C THR A 310 33.23 7.52 -23.44
N THR A 311 33.11 6.28 -23.92
CA THR A 311 33.58 5.12 -23.18
C THR A 311 35.13 5.07 -23.14
N ASP A 312 35.63 4.69 -21.98
CA ASP A 312 37.07 4.47 -21.74
C ASP A 312 37.56 3.09 -22.28
N ILE A 313 38.82 2.73 -21.95
CA ILE A 313 39.40 1.45 -22.33
C ILE A 313 38.71 0.22 -21.71
N HIS A 314 37.88 0.42 -20.69
CA HIS A 314 37.06 -0.61 -20.04
C HIS A 314 35.63 -0.62 -20.57
N GLY A 315 35.34 0.15 -21.62
CA GLY A 315 34.00 0.30 -22.18
C GLY A 315 33.04 1.09 -21.31
N LEU A 316 33.53 1.87 -20.32
CA LEU A 316 32.73 2.58 -19.35
C LEU A 316 32.68 4.08 -19.65
N ALA A 317 31.50 4.65 -19.68
CA ALA A 317 31.25 6.09 -19.65
C ALA A 317 30.41 6.44 -18.44
N SER A 318 30.84 7.43 -17.64
CA SER A 318 30.15 7.82 -16.40
C SER A 318 29.75 9.29 -16.43
N TYR A 319 28.60 9.60 -15.83
CA TYR A 319 28.11 10.97 -15.68
C TYR A 319 27.40 11.16 -14.33
N ASN A 320 27.79 12.20 -13.59
CA ASN A 320 27.17 12.56 -12.32
C ASN A 320 26.18 13.71 -12.55
N PHE A 321 24.89 13.45 -12.50
CA PHE A 321 23.83 14.43 -12.70
C PHE A 321 23.84 15.49 -11.60
N THR A 322 24.02 15.09 -10.35
CA THR A 322 24.02 15.98 -9.18
C THR A 322 25.18 16.96 -9.22
N ALA A 323 26.40 16.46 -9.44
CA ALA A 323 27.60 17.29 -9.53
C ALA A 323 27.57 18.27 -10.71
N ASN A 324 26.83 17.95 -11.77
CA ASN A 324 26.66 18.84 -12.92
C ASN A 324 25.36 19.67 -12.87
N ASN A 325 24.70 19.76 -11.70
CA ASN A 325 23.45 20.49 -11.48
C ASN A 325 22.33 20.15 -12.48
N GLN A 326 22.26 18.89 -12.89
CA GLN A 326 21.20 18.42 -13.75
C GLN A 326 19.98 18.01 -12.90
N PRO A 327 18.77 18.50 -13.25
CA PRO A 327 17.59 18.21 -12.47
C PRO A 327 17.11 16.77 -12.68
N ASP A 328 16.35 16.27 -11.71
CA ASP A 328 15.59 15.02 -11.84
C ASP A 328 14.66 15.10 -13.07
N GLY A 329 14.50 13.95 -13.77
CA GLY A 329 13.65 13.93 -14.98
C GLY A 329 13.94 12.76 -15.91
N VAL A 330 13.55 12.92 -17.17
CA VAL A 330 13.79 11.94 -18.21
C VAL A 330 14.84 12.46 -19.18
N TYR A 331 15.80 11.60 -19.49
CA TYR A 331 16.89 11.87 -20.42
C TYR A 331 16.87 10.86 -21.55
N LEU A 332 17.20 11.31 -22.77
CA LEU A 332 17.37 10.47 -23.94
C LEU A 332 18.88 10.25 -24.17
N VAL A 333 19.29 8.99 -24.27
CA VAL A 333 20.65 8.61 -24.61
C VAL A 333 20.68 8.07 -26.04
N VAL A 334 21.61 8.58 -26.85
CA VAL A 334 21.74 8.23 -28.26
C VAL A 334 23.19 7.95 -28.60
N GLN A 335 23.48 6.74 -29.03
CA GLN A 335 24.81 6.42 -29.57
C GLN A 335 25.05 7.12 -30.91
N ARG A 336 26.25 7.70 -31.08
CA ARG A 336 26.62 8.30 -32.37
C ARG A 336 27.05 7.26 -33.36
N THR A 337 26.57 7.39 -34.60
CA THR A 337 26.92 6.50 -35.70
C THR A 337 28.36 6.67 -36.25
N GLU A 338 29.04 7.75 -35.85
CA GLU A 338 30.43 8.05 -36.24
C GLU A 338 31.47 7.27 -35.41
N SER A 339 31.03 6.49 -34.41
CA SER A 339 31.91 5.61 -33.67
C SER A 339 32.30 4.38 -34.49
N GLU A 340 33.52 3.89 -34.35
CA GLU A 340 34.04 2.71 -35.06
C GLU A 340 33.32 1.38 -34.70
N ALA A 341 32.19 1.44 -33.95
CA ALA A 341 31.41 0.28 -33.59
C ALA A 341 30.64 -0.27 -34.83
N ALA A 342 30.76 -1.56 -35.05
CA ALA A 342 30.06 -2.26 -36.13
C ALA A 342 28.53 -2.30 -35.96
N GLU A 343 28.06 -2.15 -34.72
CA GLU A 343 26.64 -2.12 -34.33
C GLU A 343 26.37 -0.86 -33.48
N VAL A 344 25.29 -0.16 -33.81
CA VAL A 344 24.84 1.04 -33.11
C VAL A 344 23.67 0.65 -32.20
N SER A 345 23.81 0.91 -30.91
CA SER A 345 22.75 0.69 -29.94
C SER A 345 21.53 1.57 -30.25
N ALA A 346 20.35 1.01 -30.07
CA ALA A 346 19.11 1.78 -30.20
C ALA A 346 19.08 2.93 -29.16
N PRO A 347 18.53 4.09 -29.51
CA PRO A 347 18.34 5.16 -28.55
C PRO A 347 17.38 4.71 -27.44
N PHE A 348 17.61 5.19 -26.22
CA PHE A 348 16.77 4.85 -25.07
C PHE A 348 16.57 6.02 -24.13
N PHE A 349 15.43 6.03 -23.44
CA PHE A 349 15.19 6.98 -22.36
C PHE A 349 15.75 6.43 -21.04
N LEU A 350 16.16 7.35 -20.20
CA LEU A 350 16.68 7.13 -18.86
C LEU A 350 15.90 8.01 -17.89
N VAL A 351 15.39 7.43 -16.82
CA VAL A 351 14.74 8.18 -15.73
C VAL A 351 15.77 8.45 -14.64
N VAL A 352 15.84 9.69 -14.17
CA VAL A 352 16.80 10.16 -13.16
C VAL A 352 16.06 10.81 -11.99
N PRO A 353 16.20 10.31 -10.74
CA PRO A 353 16.75 9.01 -10.40
C PRO A 353 15.93 7.86 -10.98
N GLY A 354 16.56 6.70 -11.16
CA GLY A 354 15.90 5.50 -11.66
C GLY A 354 15.01 4.85 -10.59
N VAL A 355 14.49 3.66 -10.92
CA VAL A 355 13.71 2.85 -9.97
C VAL A 355 14.56 1.66 -9.52
N GLY A 356 14.72 1.52 -8.22
CA GLY A 356 15.42 0.38 -7.61
C GLY A 356 14.60 -0.91 -7.65
N GLY A 357 15.27 -2.02 -7.38
CA GLY A 357 14.65 -3.33 -7.34
C GLY A 357 13.55 -3.49 -6.29
N ASP A 358 13.55 -2.66 -5.28
CA ASP A 358 12.57 -2.58 -4.18
C ASP A 358 11.43 -1.57 -4.43
N GLY A 359 11.48 -0.87 -5.58
CA GLY A 359 10.52 0.18 -5.94
C GLY A 359 10.90 1.59 -5.45
N GLY A 360 11.99 1.73 -4.70
CA GLY A 360 12.57 3.01 -4.30
C GLY A 360 13.38 3.68 -5.41
N ASN A 361 13.94 4.86 -5.13
CA ASN A 361 14.80 5.55 -6.08
C ASN A 361 16.19 4.89 -6.18
N ALA A 362 16.65 4.67 -7.41
CA ALA A 362 18.01 4.21 -7.71
C ALA A 362 18.88 5.39 -8.12
N TYR A 363 19.97 5.62 -7.38
CA TYR A 363 20.91 6.70 -7.61
C TYR A 363 22.20 6.25 -8.33
N THR A 364 22.36 4.94 -8.56
CA THR A 364 23.40 4.39 -9.44
C THR A 364 22.70 3.72 -10.62
N LEU A 365 22.81 4.33 -11.79
CA LEU A 365 22.18 3.88 -13.01
C LEU A 365 23.22 3.15 -13.87
N ASN A 366 23.25 1.82 -13.78
CA ASN A 366 24.15 0.99 -14.58
C ASN A 366 23.43 0.53 -15.84
N VAL A 367 23.85 0.99 -16.99
CA VAL A 367 23.18 0.80 -18.27
C VAL A 367 24.05 -0.03 -19.21
N ARG A 368 23.42 -0.99 -19.88
CA ARG A 368 24.00 -1.71 -21.03
C ARG A 368 23.11 -1.51 -22.23
N PRO A 369 23.47 -0.62 -23.17
CA PRO A 369 22.69 -0.40 -24.39
C PRO A 369 22.54 -1.66 -25.23
N THR A 370 21.43 -1.77 -25.98
CA THR A 370 21.14 -2.91 -26.87
C THR A 370 20.71 -2.43 -28.25
N GLY A 371 20.91 -3.27 -29.28
CA GLY A 371 20.52 -2.96 -30.65
C GLY A 371 19.00 -2.99 -30.91
N THR A 372 18.17 -3.39 -29.95
CA THR A 372 16.72 -3.54 -30.09
C THR A 372 15.93 -2.50 -29.31
N LEU A 373 14.89 -1.95 -29.93
CA LEU A 373 13.93 -1.07 -29.23
C LEU A 373 13.12 -1.86 -28.20
N GLU A 374 12.93 -1.28 -27.04
CA GLU A 374 12.14 -1.87 -25.98
C GLU A 374 10.64 -1.79 -26.25
N THR A 375 9.91 -2.77 -25.73
CA THR A 375 8.45 -2.78 -25.73
C THR A 375 7.94 -2.90 -24.30
N THR A 376 6.90 -2.14 -23.97
CA THR A 376 6.22 -2.30 -22.67
C THR A 376 5.57 -3.68 -22.61
N PRO A 377 5.84 -4.50 -21.58
CA PRO A 377 5.15 -5.77 -21.43
C PRO A 377 3.66 -5.55 -21.16
N VAL A 378 2.84 -6.55 -21.47
CA VAL A 378 1.39 -6.54 -21.25
C VAL A 378 1.07 -7.60 -20.19
N ALA A 379 0.22 -7.26 -19.22
CA ALA A 379 -0.29 -8.19 -18.23
C ALA A 379 -1.76 -8.53 -18.47
N GLU A 380 -2.15 -9.78 -18.26
CA GLU A 380 -3.53 -10.27 -18.36
C GLU A 380 -3.85 -11.25 -17.23
N VAL A 381 -5.12 -11.32 -16.84
CA VAL A 381 -5.66 -12.31 -15.90
C VAL A 381 -6.77 -13.11 -16.56
N ASN A 382 -6.72 -14.42 -16.41
CA ASN A 382 -7.76 -15.32 -16.86
C ASN A 382 -8.22 -16.25 -15.71
N VAL A 383 -9.47 -16.70 -15.83
CA VAL A 383 -10.12 -17.60 -14.87
C VAL A 383 -10.47 -18.91 -15.60
N ALA A 384 -10.11 -20.03 -15.01
CA ALA A 384 -10.29 -21.39 -15.52
C ALA A 384 -9.56 -21.65 -16.85
N GLU A 385 -9.81 -20.85 -17.89
CA GLU A 385 -9.25 -21.00 -19.22
C GLU A 385 -8.73 -19.68 -19.77
N ILE A 386 -7.78 -19.75 -20.70
CA ILE A 386 -7.24 -18.58 -21.38
C ILE A 386 -8.34 -17.91 -22.20
N GLY A 387 -8.45 -16.58 -22.07
CA GLY A 387 -9.47 -15.76 -22.71
C GLY A 387 -10.74 -15.57 -21.89
N CYS A 388 -10.92 -16.31 -20.79
CA CYS A 388 -12.02 -16.10 -19.85
C CYS A 388 -11.57 -15.17 -18.74
N THR A 389 -12.26 -14.01 -18.57
CA THR A 389 -11.98 -13.03 -17.52
C THR A 389 -12.97 -13.09 -16.38
N SER A 390 -14.03 -13.91 -16.48
CA SER A 390 -15.00 -14.10 -15.41
C SER A 390 -15.42 -15.55 -15.29
N GLY A 391 -15.85 -15.95 -14.10
CA GLY A 391 -16.35 -17.28 -13.82
C GLY A 391 -17.22 -17.33 -12.56
N SER A 392 -17.90 -18.45 -12.34
CA SER A 392 -18.61 -18.69 -11.09
C SER A 392 -18.26 -20.05 -10.52
N PHE A 393 -18.06 -20.11 -9.21
CA PHE A 393 -17.60 -21.31 -8.51
C PHE A 393 -18.31 -21.50 -7.20
N ASP A 394 -18.34 -22.78 -6.75
CA ASP A 394 -18.83 -23.12 -5.43
C ASP A 394 -17.84 -22.60 -4.37
N VAL A 395 -18.36 -22.13 -3.25
CA VAL A 395 -17.56 -21.74 -2.08
C VAL A 395 -16.73 -22.94 -1.61
N GLY A 396 -15.46 -22.70 -1.30
CA GLY A 396 -14.50 -23.71 -0.85
C GLY A 396 -14.00 -24.65 -1.95
N LYS A 397 -14.47 -24.52 -3.21
CA LYS A 397 -14.00 -25.36 -4.32
C LYS A 397 -12.86 -24.68 -5.05
N LEU A 398 -11.77 -25.41 -5.26
CA LEU A 398 -10.61 -24.95 -5.99
C LEU A 398 -10.96 -24.67 -7.46
N HIS A 399 -10.44 -23.55 -7.97
CA HIS A 399 -10.49 -23.17 -9.37
C HIS A 399 -9.18 -22.51 -9.78
N THR A 400 -8.88 -22.58 -11.08
CA THR A 400 -7.60 -22.13 -11.62
C THR A 400 -7.65 -20.63 -11.95
N TRP A 401 -6.60 -19.91 -11.58
CA TRP A 401 -6.27 -18.59 -12.08
C TRP A 401 -5.01 -18.65 -12.92
N ILE A 402 -4.96 -17.81 -13.95
CA ILE A 402 -3.84 -17.74 -14.89
C ILE A 402 -3.43 -16.28 -15.02
N LEU A 403 -2.24 -15.94 -14.51
CA LEU A 403 -1.61 -14.64 -14.79
C LEU A 403 -0.74 -14.81 -16.03
N ARG A 404 -0.82 -13.88 -16.94
CA ARG A 404 -0.05 -13.88 -18.20
C ARG A 404 0.69 -12.56 -18.33
N ALA A 405 1.93 -12.62 -18.75
CA ALA A 405 2.70 -11.43 -19.03
C ALA A 405 3.62 -11.64 -20.24
N SER A 406 3.54 -10.74 -21.22
CA SER A 406 4.37 -10.79 -22.43
C SER A 406 5.84 -10.54 -22.11
N ILE A 407 6.73 -11.17 -22.85
CA ILE A 407 8.18 -11.08 -22.68
C ILE A 407 8.74 -10.01 -23.60
N PRO A 408 9.42 -8.97 -23.08
CA PRO A 408 10.14 -7.99 -23.88
C PRO A 408 11.28 -8.62 -24.69
N ALA A 409 11.63 -8.01 -25.82
CA ALA A 409 12.68 -8.53 -26.71
C ALA A 409 14.05 -8.59 -26.02
N SER A 410 14.36 -7.63 -25.15
CA SER A 410 15.63 -7.51 -24.44
C SER A 410 15.64 -8.22 -23.07
N ILE A 411 14.70 -9.11 -22.77
CA ILE A 411 14.58 -9.83 -21.50
C ILE A 411 15.89 -10.46 -21.03
N ARG A 412 16.74 -10.91 -21.96
CA ARG A 412 18.02 -11.56 -21.66
C ARG A 412 18.95 -10.72 -20.78
N VAL A 413 18.97 -9.42 -21.03
CA VAL A 413 19.87 -8.45 -20.39
C VAL A 413 19.12 -7.56 -19.39
N ALA A 414 17.86 -7.85 -19.11
CA ALA A 414 17.05 -7.15 -18.14
C ALA A 414 17.60 -7.30 -16.73
N GLN A 415 17.36 -6.29 -15.91
CA GLN A 415 17.77 -6.31 -14.50
C GLN A 415 16.71 -6.98 -13.62
N LYS A 416 15.42 -6.85 -14.00
CA LYS A 416 14.30 -7.44 -13.24
C LYS A 416 13.09 -7.70 -14.16
N TYR A 417 12.41 -8.80 -13.93
CA TYR A 417 11.11 -9.10 -14.50
C TYR A 417 10.27 -9.84 -13.46
N THR A 418 9.17 -9.24 -13.05
CA THR A 418 8.30 -9.77 -11.98
C THR A 418 6.85 -9.68 -12.39
N ILE A 419 6.12 -10.78 -12.25
CA ILE A 419 4.67 -10.85 -12.41
C ILE A 419 4.07 -10.91 -11.01
N THR A 420 3.09 -10.06 -10.74
CA THR A 420 2.40 -10.00 -9.46
C THR A 420 0.91 -10.18 -9.65
N GLY A 421 0.31 -11.09 -8.90
CA GLY A 421 -1.13 -11.24 -8.76
C GLY A 421 -1.60 -10.63 -7.45
N ASN A 422 -2.65 -9.80 -7.49
CA ASN A 422 -3.30 -9.23 -6.32
C ASN A 422 -4.71 -9.80 -6.23
N PHE A 423 -5.04 -10.41 -5.10
CA PHE A 423 -6.27 -11.15 -4.86
C PHE A 423 -7.13 -10.44 -3.84
N ASP A 424 -8.43 -10.53 -4.08
CA ASP A 424 -9.43 -10.10 -3.10
C ASP A 424 -9.32 -10.91 -1.79
N GLU A 425 -9.67 -10.30 -0.67
CA GLU A 425 -9.64 -10.93 0.65
C GLU A 425 -10.59 -12.13 0.79
N HIS A 426 -11.57 -12.25 -0.11
CA HIS A 426 -12.52 -13.39 -0.16
C HIS A 426 -11.98 -14.58 -0.95
N LEU A 427 -10.73 -14.55 -1.43
CA LEU A 427 -10.05 -15.70 -2.02
C LEU A 427 -9.05 -16.29 -1.03
N THR A 428 -8.97 -17.61 -1.01
CA THR A 428 -7.90 -18.35 -0.34
C THR A 428 -7.06 -19.04 -1.39
N LEU A 429 -5.77 -18.69 -1.42
CA LEU A 429 -4.81 -19.41 -2.25
C LEU A 429 -4.54 -20.80 -1.66
N GLU A 430 -4.39 -21.79 -2.51
CA GLU A 430 -3.93 -23.10 -2.08
C GLU A 430 -2.43 -23.08 -1.82
N ASP A 431 -1.98 -23.84 -0.81
CA ASP A 431 -0.56 -23.97 -0.43
C ASP A 431 0.31 -24.67 -1.48
N SER A 432 -0.29 -25.18 -2.57
CA SER A 432 0.47 -25.79 -3.66
C SER A 432 1.26 -24.72 -4.44
N ALA A 433 2.51 -25.02 -4.75
CA ALA A 433 3.34 -24.14 -5.57
C ALA A 433 2.69 -23.86 -6.94
N PRO A 434 2.62 -22.61 -7.39
CA PRO A 434 2.11 -22.29 -8.72
C PRO A 434 2.98 -22.92 -9.80
N SER A 435 2.38 -23.33 -10.92
CA SER A 435 3.14 -23.72 -12.11
C SER A 435 3.46 -22.51 -12.96
N VAL A 436 4.72 -22.38 -13.37
CA VAL A 436 5.19 -21.29 -14.21
C VAL A 436 5.68 -21.85 -15.53
N THR A 437 5.11 -21.38 -16.63
CA THR A 437 5.45 -21.85 -17.99
C THR A 437 5.82 -20.69 -18.89
N LEU A 438 6.68 -20.95 -19.87
CA LEU A 438 7.00 -20.09 -21.00
C LEU A 438 6.15 -20.53 -22.20
N LEU A 439 5.30 -19.65 -22.73
CA LEU A 439 4.72 -19.80 -24.04
C LEU A 439 5.72 -19.35 -25.09
N THR A 440 6.04 -20.23 -26.04
CA THR A 440 6.93 -19.93 -27.15
C THR A 440 6.18 -19.28 -28.33
N ARG A 441 6.91 -18.69 -29.29
CA ARG A 441 6.32 -18.16 -30.53
C ARG A 441 5.62 -19.24 -31.37
N ALA A 442 6.04 -20.49 -31.25
CA ALA A 442 5.39 -21.63 -31.88
C ALA A 442 4.09 -22.07 -31.19
N GLY A 443 3.73 -21.48 -30.06
CA GLY A 443 2.55 -21.84 -29.27
C GLY A 443 2.77 -23.02 -28.31
N ALA A 444 4.00 -23.50 -28.14
CA ALA A 444 4.32 -24.55 -27.19
C ALA A 444 4.56 -23.95 -25.80
N GLU A 445 4.12 -24.65 -24.75
CA GLU A 445 4.42 -24.31 -23.36
C GLU A 445 5.62 -25.13 -22.84
N ILE A 446 6.55 -24.45 -22.19
CA ILE A 446 7.75 -25.05 -21.58
C ILE A 446 7.71 -24.75 -20.08
N ASP A 447 7.80 -25.78 -19.25
CA ASP A 447 7.86 -25.60 -17.80
C ASP A 447 9.15 -24.91 -17.37
N LEU A 448 9.03 -23.93 -16.49
CA LEU A 448 10.15 -23.28 -15.81
C LEU A 448 10.37 -23.93 -14.43
N THR A 449 11.64 -23.97 -14.00
CA THR A 449 12.03 -24.59 -12.73
C THR A 449 12.20 -23.52 -11.65
N GLU A 450 11.56 -23.73 -10.50
CA GLU A 450 11.74 -22.84 -9.34
C GLU A 450 13.19 -22.89 -8.84
N SER A 451 13.66 -21.80 -8.29
CA SER A 451 15.03 -21.52 -7.85
C SER A 451 16.05 -21.35 -8.99
N ASP A 452 15.90 -22.06 -10.11
CA ASP A 452 16.78 -21.89 -11.28
C ASP A 452 16.30 -20.77 -12.18
N HIS A 453 15.01 -20.82 -12.59
CA HIS A 453 14.44 -19.88 -13.55
C HIS A 453 13.61 -18.75 -12.91
N TYR A 454 13.01 -19.02 -11.76
CA TYR A 454 12.20 -18.02 -11.04
C TYR A 454 12.21 -18.27 -9.54
N VAL A 455 11.82 -17.23 -8.80
CA VAL A 455 11.53 -17.31 -7.37
C VAL A 455 10.12 -16.81 -7.10
N ILE A 456 9.46 -17.45 -6.11
CA ILE A 456 8.12 -17.05 -5.68
C ILE A 456 8.24 -16.34 -4.34
N SER A 457 7.49 -15.26 -4.19
CA SER A 457 7.24 -14.63 -2.89
C SER A 457 5.75 -14.53 -2.64
N HIS A 458 5.36 -15.00 -1.45
CA HIS A 458 3.99 -14.89 -0.94
C HIS A 458 3.96 -13.85 0.17
N SER A 459 2.95 -13.01 0.17
CA SER A 459 2.65 -12.16 1.31
C SER A 459 1.50 -12.81 2.07
N GLU A 460 1.83 -13.57 3.14
CA GLU A 460 0.81 -14.14 4.01
C GLU A 460 -0.12 -13.03 4.54
N GLY A 461 -1.41 -13.18 4.28
CA GLY A 461 -2.44 -12.24 4.73
C GLY A 461 -2.73 -11.04 3.81
N ASN A 462 -1.91 -10.75 2.81
CA ASN A 462 -2.11 -9.58 1.92
C ASN A 462 -2.68 -9.90 0.53
N GLY A 463 -3.09 -11.15 0.27
CA GLY A 463 -3.69 -11.52 -1.01
C GLY A 463 -2.75 -11.25 -2.21
N LYS A 464 -1.45 -11.46 -2.06
CA LYS A 464 -0.47 -11.14 -3.10
C LYS A 464 0.47 -12.32 -3.36
N ILE A 465 0.68 -12.64 -4.64
CA ILE A 465 1.71 -13.55 -5.10
C ILE A 465 2.60 -12.84 -6.12
N SER A 466 3.92 -13.01 -6.01
CA SER A 466 4.87 -12.45 -6.98
C SER A 466 5.82 -13.54 -7.48
N VAL A 467 5.97 -13.62 -8.78
CA VAL A 467 6.90 -14.53 -9.47
C VAL A 467 7.94 -13.66 -10.17
N SER A 468 9.19 -13.73 -9.72
CA SER A 468 10.31 -12.99 -10.28
C SER A 468 11.22 -13.93 -11.04
N LEU A 469 11.53 -13.63 -12.31
CA LEU A 469 12.52 -14.39 -13.06
C LEU A 469 13.91 -14.11 -12.51
N THR A 470 14.70 -15.17 -12.37
CA THR A 470 16.14 -15.05 -12.08
C THR A 470 16.90 -14.58 -13.32
N PRO A 471 18.15 -14.11 -13.20
CA PRO A 471 18.98 -13.84 -14.40
C PRO A 471 19.11 -15.07 -15.32
N ALA A 472 19.19 -16.27 -14.78
CA ALA A 472 19.19 -17.52 -15.56
C ALA A 472 17.84 -17.76 -16.24
N GLY A 473 16.73 -17.49 -15.54
CA GLY A 473 15.37 -17.58 -16.10
C GLY A 473 15.12 -16.59 -17.22
N MET A 474 15.58 -15.36 -17.11
CA MET A 474 15.49 -14.35 -18.15
C MET A 474 16.29 -14.76 -19.40
N ALA A 475 17.51 -15.27 -19.19
CA ALA A 475 18.34 -15.79 -20.28
C ALA A 475 17.70 -17.03 -20.93
N TYR A 476 17.14 -17.94 -20.13
CA TYR A 476 16.42 -19.12 -20.62
C TYR A 476 15.18 -18.75 -21.42
N ALA A 477 14.37 -17.84 -20.90
CA ALA A 477 13.18 -17.35 -21.58
C ALA A 477 13.54 -16.69 -22.93
N SER A 478 14.61 -15.90 -22.98
CA SER A 478 15.10 -15.31 -24.23
C SER A 478 15.53 -16.37 -25.26
N ALA A 479 16.30 -17.38 -24.84
CA ALA A 479 16.86 -18.41 -25.72
C ALA A 479 15.80 -19.39 -26.26
N ASN A 480 14.67 -19.57 -25.56
CA ASN A 480 13.68 -20.59 -25.87
C ASN A 480 12.37 -20.00 -26.45
N GLN A 481 12.32 -18.73 -26.85
CA GLN A 481 11.12 -18.17 -27.51
C GLN A 481 10.76 -18.86 -28.81
N GLY A 482 11.77 -19.35 -29.55
CA GLY A 482 11.58 -19.98 -30.84
C GLY A 482 11.11 -19.02 -31.94
N GLU A 483 10.71 -19.59 -33.09
CA GLU A 483 10.12 -18.86 -34.22
C GLU A 483 8.61 -19.12 -34.27
N GLY A 484 7.81 -18.15 -34.74
CA GLY A 484 6.36 -18.27 -34.86
C GLY A 484 5.64 -16.92 -34.67
N GLU A 485 4.32 -16.96 -34.77
CA GLU A 485 3.47 -15.76 -34.73
C GLU A 485 2.91 -15.45 -33.33
N CYS A 486 2.98 -16.38 -32.38
CA CYS A 486 2.51 -16.13 -31.00
C CYS A 486 3.41 -15.14 -30.27
N THR A 487 2.82 -14.25 -29.52
CA THR A 487 3.57 -13.41 -28.57
C THR A 487 4.09 -14.28 -27.44
N PRO A 488 5.40 -14.36 -27.22
CA PRO A 488 5.93 -15.13 -26.09
C PRO A 488 5.52 -14.50 -24.76
N GLU A 489 5.12 -15.33 -23.82
CA GLU A 489 4.65 -14.87 -22.49
C GLU A 489 5.02 -15.86 -21.39
N ILE A 490 5.13 -15.34 -20.19
CA ILE A 490 5.17 -16.14 -18.97
C ILE A 490 3.75 -16.32 -18.46
N ARG A 491 3.40 -17.58 -18.14
CA ARG A 491 2.11 -17.96 -17.55
C ARG A 491 2.32 -18.49 -16.17
N VAL A 492 1.60 -17.94 -15.21
CA VAL A 492 1.60 -18.41 -13.83
C VAL A 492 0.22 -18.95 -13.51
N ARG A 493 0.12 -20.27 -13.25
CA ARG A 493 -1.14 -20.95 -12.89
C ARG A 493 -1.11 -21.33 -11.43
N PHE A 494 -2.16 -21.00 -10.72
CA PHE A 494 -2.36 -21.36 -9.32
C PHE A 494 -3.82 -21.66 -9.05
N GLN A 495 -4.07 -22.31 -7.92
CA GLN A 495 -5.41 -22.66 -7.46
C GLN A 495 -5.84 -21.75 -6.31
N ALA A 496 -7.10 -21.33 -6.35
CA ALA A 496 -7.72 -20.59 -5.26
C ALA A 496 -9.15 -21.06 -5.04
N SER A 497 -9.71 -20.79 -3.87
CA SER A 497 -11.11 -21.05 -3.55
C SER A 497 -11.78 -19.81 -2.98
N ILE A 498 -13.09 -19.66 -3.22
CA ILE A 498 -13.91 -18.60 -2.65
C ILE A 498 -14.14 -18.90 -1.17
N ARG A 499 -13.96 -17.92 -0.30
CA ARG A 499 -14.20 -18.05 1.15
C ARG A 499 -15.67 -18.02 1.50
N GLU A 500 -16.01 -18.59 2.67
CA GLU A 500 -17.36 -18.66 3.22
C GLU A 500 -17.96 -17.29 3.58
N ASN A 501 -17.15 -16.24 3.67
CA ASN A 501 -17.58 -14.86 3.94
C ASN A 501 -17.69 -13.99 2.69
N ALA A 502 -17.58 -14.59 1.50
CA ALA A 502 -17.73 -13.85 0.25
C ALA A 502 -19.17 -13.30 0.10
N GLY A 503 -19.29 -12.15 -0.56
CA GLY A 503 -20.59 -11.58 -0.87
C GLY A 503 -21.32 -12.37 -1.96
N LEU A 504 -22.63 -12.53 -1.80
CA LEU A 504 -23.47 -13.15 -2.82
C LEU A 504 -23.49 -12.29 -4.09
N ASP A 505 -23.18 -12.89 -5.23
CA ASP A 505 -23.05 -12.27 -6.55
C ASP A 505 -22.09 -11.07 -6.65
N ALA A 506 -21.45 -10.71 -5.56
CA ALA A 506 -20.41 -9.68 -5.58
C ALA A 506 -19.23 -10.14 -6.44
N PRO A 507 -18.63 -9.26 -7.25
CA PRO A 507 -17.42 -9.56 -7.96
C PRO A 507 -16.27 -9.75 -6.96
N ILE A 508 -15.57 -10.87 -7.07
CA ILE A 508 -14.37 -11.18 -6.27
C ILE A 508 -13.19 -11.08 -7.24
N PRO A 509 -12.50 -9.92 -7.27
CA PRO A 509 -11.52 -9.64 -8.30
C PRO A 509 -10.14 -10.24 -8.02
N CYS A 510 -9.43 -10.50 -9.11
CA CYS A 510 -7.98 -10.67 -9.13
C CYS A 510 -7.42 -9.80 -10.26
N SER A 511 -6.32 -9.09 -10.00
CA SER A 511 -5.59 -8.34 -11.02
C SER A 511 -4.14 -8.84 -11.10
N ALA A 512 -3.53 -8.67 -12.26
CA ALA A 512 -2.12 -8.92 -12.46
C ALA A 512 -1.40 -7.62 -12.79
N SER A 513 -0.15 -7.53 -12.38
CA SER A 513 0.79 -6.55 -12.91
C SER A 513 2.08 -7.24 -13.33
N VAL A 514 2.76 -6.65 -14.31
CA VAL A 514 4.11 -7.01 -14.67
C VAL A 514 5.00 -5.80 -14.47
N SER A 515 6.06 -5.97 -13.69
CA SER A 515 7.11 -4.97 -13.52
C SER A 515 8.39 -5.45 -14.21
N TYR A 516 8.97 -4.58 -15.00
CA TYR A 516 10.12 -4.85 -15.83
C TYR A 516 11.12 -3.72 -15.75
N LEU A 517 12.34 -4.03 -15.35
CA LEU A 517 13.46 -3.12 -15.34
C LEU A 517 14.43 -3.57 -16.44
N ASN A 518 14.53 -2.78 -17.50
CA ASN A 518 15.38 -3.13 -18.63
C ASN A 518 16.87 -2.93 -18.34
N SER A 519 17.74 -3.24 -19.30
CA SER A 519 19.20 -3.06 -19.18
C SER A 519 19.61 -1.59 -19.02
N ALA A 520 18.79 -0.65 -19.49
CA ALA A 520 19.01 0.78 -19.37
C ALA A 520 18.56 1.38 -18.04
N GLY A 521 18.08 0.55 -17.10
CA GLY A 521 17.54 1.02 -15.82
C GLY A 521 16.20 1.73 -15.93
N VAL A 522 15.48 1.57 -17.06
CA VAL A 522 14.12 2.09 -17.22
C VAL A 522 13.12 1.09 -16.69
N PHE A 523 12.27 1.56 -15.80
CA PHE A 523 11.22 0.75 -15.19
C PHE A 523 9.92 0.87 -15.97
N TYR A 524 9.34 -0.26 -16.29
CA TYR A 524 8.03 -0.39 -16.91
C TYR A 524 7.11 -1.15 -15.97
N GLU A 525 5.89 -0.69 -15.86
CA GLU A 525 4.82 -1.41 -15.18
C GLU A 525 3.58 -1.41 -16.05
N ALA A 526 2.97 -2.58 -16.20
CA ALA A 526 1.68 -2.72 -16.83
C ALA A 526 0.75 -3.51 -15.91
N GLN A 527 -0.50 -3.07 -15.85
CA GLN A 527 -1.53 -3.71 -15.06
C GLN A 527 -2.58 -4.30 -16.00
N SER A 528 -3.12 -5.46 -15.61
CA SER A 528 -4.26 -6.08 -16.32
C SER A 528 -5.56 -5.40 -15.93
N GLY A 529 -6.60 -5.61 -16.72
CA GLY A 529 -7.97 -5.57 -16.22
C GLY A 529 -8.18 -6.59 -15.09
N ALA A 530 -9.19 -6.40 -14.27
CA ALA A 530 -9.54 -7.40 -13.26
C ALA A 530 -10.21 -8.61 -13.93
N GLY A 531 -9.74 -9.80 -13.57
CA GLY A 531 -10.52 -11.03 -13.68
C GLY A 531 -11.41 -11.14 -12.44
N GLU A 532 -12.58 -11.74 -12.54
CA GLU A 532 -13.52 -11.82 -11.42
C GLU A 532 -14.20 -13.18 -11.33
N VAL A 533 -14.46 -13.61 -10.10
CA VAL A 533 -15.29 -14.79 -9.85
C VAL A 533 -16.48 -14.42 -8.98
N HIS A 534 -17.53 -15.21 -9.13
CA HIS A 534 -18.80 -15.00 -8.45
C HIS A 534 -19.30 -16.27 -7.82
N THR A 535 -20.21 -16.15 -6.87
CA THR A 535 -20.97 -17.26 -6.32
C THR A 535 -22.44 -16.84 -6.20
N GLY A 536 -23.34 -17.73 -6.54
CA GLY A 536 -24.77 -17.44 -6.60
C GLY A 536 -25.56 -18.13 -5.51
N GLY A 537 -26.88 -17.84 -5.49
CA GLY A 537 -27.80 -18.42 -4.53
C GLY A 537 -29.25 -18.38 -5.03
N ILE A 538 -30.14 -19.03 -4.28
CA ILE A 538 -31.58 -19.05 -4.55
C ILE A 538 -32.38 -18.99 -3.26
N HIS A 539 -33.53 -18.34 -3.31
CA HIS A 539 -34.57 -18.40 -2.29
C HIS A 539 -35.60 -19.47 -2.65
N LEU A 540 -35.97 -20.26 -1.67
CA LEU A 540 -37.02 -21.27 -1.77
C LEU A 540 -38.24 -20.82 -0.94
N PHE A 541 -39.43 -21.09 -1.47
CA PHE A 541 -40.67 -20.98 -0.72
C PHE A 541 -41.48 -22.28 -0.94
N VAL A 542 -41.80 -22.96 0.15
CA VAL A 542 -42.55 -24.21 0.12
C VAL A 542 -43.94 -23.94 0.73
N SER A 543 -44.99 -24.26 0.00
CA SER A 543 -46.36 -24.09 0.41
C SER A 543 -47.23 -25.30 0.13
N ASP A 544 -48.41 -25.31 0.68
CA ASP A 544 -49.47 -26.21 0.25
C ASP A 544 -50.23 -25.70 -0.99
N GLU A 545 -51.25 -26.44 -1.44
CA GLU A 545 -52.09 -26.03 -2.58
C GLU A 545 -52.90 -24.78 -2.32
N ALA A 546 -53.09 -24.37 -1.07
CA ALA A 546 -53.75 -23.14 -0.68
C ALA A 546 -52.77 -21.95 -0.52
N GLY A 547 -51.45 -22.16 -0.77
CA GLY A 547 -50.41 -21.15 -0.64
C GLY A 547 -49.96 -20.92 0.81
N GLN A 548 -50.34 -21.77 1.76
CA GLN A 548 -49.90 -21.63 3.15
C GLN A 548 -48.46 -22.16 3.29
N PRO A 549 -47.57 -21.45 4.02
CA PRO A 549 -46.20 -21.85 4.19
C PRO A 549 -46.08 -23.19 4.92
N LEU A 550 -45.10 -23.99 4.50
CA LEU A 550 -44.82 -25.29 5.06
C LEU A 550 -43.38 -25.37 5.60
N SER A 551 -43.26 -25.62 6.91
CA SER A 551 -41.96 -25.83 7.57
C SER A 551 -41.53 -27.31 7.49
N GLY A 552 -40.22 -27.53 7.67
CA GLY A 552 -39.65 -28.87 7.81
C GLY A 552 -39.44 -29.62 6.49
N ALA A 553 -39.64 -29.00 5.35
CA ALA A 553 -39.25 -29.54 4.05
C ALA A 553 -37.73 -29.48 3.89
N ALA A 554 -37.06 -30.59 3.66
CA ALA A 554 -35.62 -30.61 3.45
C ALA A 554 -35.24 -30.90 1.99
N PHE A 555 -34.21 -30.20 1.52
CA PHE A 555 -33.74 -30.24 0.13
C PHE A 555 -32.23 -30.38 0.03
N ARG A 556 -31.79 -31.10 -0.99
CA ARG A 556 -30.43 -31.16 -1.48
C ARG A 556 -30.35 -30.66 -2.92
N LEU A 557 -29.17 -30.17 -3.31
CA LEU A 557 -28.91 -29.60 -4.63
C LEU A 557 -28.02 -30.53 -5.44
N VAL A 558 -28.38 -30.78 -6.70
CA VAL A 558 -27.62 -31.62 -7.67
C VAL A 558 -27.44 -30.82 -8.95
N ARG A 559 -26.28 -30.87 -9.59
CA ARG A 559 -26.07 -30.26 -10.90
C ARG A 559 -26.88 -30.98 -12.00
N ALA A 560 -27.39 -30.24 -12.98
CA ALA A 560 -28.21 -30.78 -14.04
C ALA A 560 -27.48 -31.78 -14.93
N GLU A 561 -26.18 -31.66 -15.10
CA GLU A 561 -25.32 -32.61 -15.81
C GLU A 561 -25.25 -34.00 -15.14
N ASP A 562 -25.50 -34.07 -13.83
CA ASP A 562 -25.59 -35.31 -13.05
C ASP A 562 -27.03 -35.85 -12.93
N GLU A 563 -27.97 -35.32 -13.70
CA GLU A 563 -29.41 -35.67 -13.66
C GLU A 563 -29.66 -37.18 -13.71
N ASN A 564 -28.97 -37.89 -14.61
CA ASN A 564 -29.14 -39.32 -14.78
C ASN A 564 -28.77 -40.13 -13.54
N THR A 565 -27.83 -39.63 -12.74
CA THR A 565 -27.40 -40.27 -11.49
C THR A 565 -28.41 -39.94 -10.36
N ALA A 566 -28.93 -38.71 -10.31
CA ALA A 566 -29.93 -38.30 -9.31
C ALA A 566 -31.30 -38.92 -9.52
N LEU A 567 -31.75 -39.05 -10.78
CA LEU A 567 -33.09 -39.56 -11.13
C LEU A 567 -33.17 -41.10 -11.19
N LYS A 568 -32.09 -41.77 -11.58
CA LYS A 568 -32.13 -43.26 -11.73
C LYS A 568 -32.15 -44.02 -10.42
N ASN A 569 -31.67 -43.48 -9.34
CA ASN A 569 -31.45 -44.27 -8.13
C ASN A 569 -32.49 -44.03 -7.05
N GLY A 570 -33.39 -43.05 -7.13
CA GLY A 570 -34.47 -42.85 -6.12
C GLY A 570 -33.99 -42.96 -4.65
N THR A 571 -32.73 -43.28 -4.47
CA THR A 571 -32.07 -43.57 -3.20
C THR A 571 -30.93 -42.55 -3.02
N GLU A 572 -30.96 -41.89 -1.93
CA GLU A 572 -30.15 -40.75 -1.45
C GLU A 572 -28.63 -41.01 -1.37
N THR A 573 -28.13 -42.15 -1.78
CA THR A 573 -26.79 -42.60 -1.37
C THR A 573 -25.68 -42.40 -2.37
N ASN A 574 -25.93 -42.00 -3.64
CA ASN A 574 -24.89 -41.94 -4.67
C ASN A 574 -24.93 -40.71 -5.59
N ALA A 575 -25.76 -39.71 -5.32
CA ALA A 575 -25.74 -38.49 -6.09
C ALA A 575 -24.61 -37.57 -5.60
N ALA A 576 -23.88 -36.92 -6.49
CA ALA A 576 -22.93 -35.87 -6.17
C ALA A 576 -23.70 -34.61 -5.73
N PHE A 577 -24.10 -34.55 -4.48
CA PHE A 577 -24.74 -33.39 -3.89
C PHE A 577 -23.74 -32.23 -3.78
N VAL A 578 -24.20 -31.05 -4.16
CA VAL A 578 -23.43 -29.81 -4.03
C VAL A 578 -23.57 -29.29 -2.62
N ASN A 579 -22.47 -28.92 -1.99
CA ASN A 579 -22.49 -28.24 -0.72
C ASN A 579 -22.74 -26.74 -0.95
N PHE A 580 -23.49 -26.12 -0.04
CA PHE A 580 -23.88 -24.70 -0.11
C PHE A 580 -23.93 -24.10 1.30
N LEU A 581 -24.05 -22.79 1.39
CA LEU A 581 -24.19 -22.05 2.63
C LEU A 581 -25.68 -21.71 2.85
N THR A 582 -26.13 -21.69 4.13
CA THR A 582 -27.52 -21.34 4.50
C THR A 582 -27.60 -20.04 5.32
N GLY A 583 -26.48 -19.41 5.62
CA GLY A 583 -26.40 -18.16 6.36
C GLY A 583 -24.99 -17.54 6.29
N SER A 584 -24.84 -16.32 6.75
CA SER A 584 -23.52 -15.65 6.76
C SER A 584 -22.59 -16.30 7.78
N GLY A 585 -21.43 -16.80 7.32
CA GLY A 585 -20.35 -17.33 8.16
C GLY A 585 -20.58 -18.76 8.66
N GLY A 586 -21.45 -19.53 8.02
CA GLY A 586 -21.68 -20.95 8.30
C GLY A 586 -20.72 -21.84 7.50
N LYS A 587 -20.51 -23.08 7.97
CA LYS A 587 -19.82 -24.11 7.16
C LYS A 587 -20.74 -24.60 6.05
N PRO A 588 -20.19 -25.00 4.89
CA PRO A 588 -20.98 -25.60 3.82
C PRO A 588 -21.72 -26.84 4.30
N VAL A 589 -23.01 -26.92 3.97
CA VAL A 589 -23.90 -28.03 4.28
C VAL A 589 -24.43 -28.63 2.99
N SER A 590 -24.87 -29.88 3.02
CA SER A 590 -25.43 -30.60 1.87
C SER A 590 -26.97 -30.59 1.85
N GLU A 591 -27.62 -30.02 2.86
CA GLU A 591 -29.08 -30.05 3.03
C GLU A 591 -29.56 -28.75 3.69
N VAL A 592 -30.67 -28.21 3.19
CA VAL A 592 -31.38 -27.06 3.78
C VAL A 592 -32.79 -27.45 4.15
N THR A 593 -33.33 -26.89 5.24
CA THR A 593 -34.68 -27.15 5.72
C THR A 593 -35.47 -25.85 5.80
N THR A 594 -36.73 -25.86 5.36
CA THR A 594 -37.61 -24.65 5.43
C THR A 594 -37.99 -24.31 6.85
N GLY A 595 -37.96 -23.01 7.16
CA GLY A 595 -38.45 -22.45 8.42
C GLY A 595 -39.96 -22.44 8.57
N GLU A 596 -40.48 -21.87 9.68
CA GLU A 596 -41.89 -21.73 9.95
C GLU A 596 -42.62 -20.89 8.90
N ASP A 597 -41.93 -19.99 8.25
CA ASP A 597 -42.41 -19.15 7.14
C ASP A 597 -42.38 -19.86 5.79
N GLY A 598 -42.07 -21.16 5.75
CA GLY A 598 -41.98 -21.95 4.53
C GLY A 598 -40.76 -21.60 3.68
N LYS A 599 -39.85 -20.73 4.14
CA LYS A 599 -38.72 -20.23 3.36
C LYS A 599 -37.44 -20.98 3.70
N ALA A 600 -36.54 -21.05 2.70
CA ALA A 600 -35.18 -21.44 2.86
C ALA A 600 -34.31 -20.66 1.87
N PHE A 601 -33.09 -20.39 2.25
CA PHE A 601 -32.11 -19.73 1.42
C PHE A 601 -30.84 -20.57 1.35
N LEU A 602 -30.33 -20.78 0.16
CA LEU A 602 -29.06 -21.44 -0.08
C LEU A 602 -28.23 -20.60 -1.05
N TRP A 603 -26.93 -20.54 -0.80
CA TRP A 603 -26.00 -19.76 -1.61
C TRP A 603 -24.60 -20.37 -1.59
N GLY A 604 -23.66 -19.75 -2.28
CA GLY A 604 -22.28 -20.24 -2.34
C GLY A 604 -22.07 -21.33 -3.38
N VAL A 605 -22.93 -21.35 -4.43
CA VAL A 605 -22.85 -22.28 -5.55
C VAL A 605 -22.59 -21.57 -6.87
N ALA A 606 -21.93 -22.26 -7.80
CA ALA A 606 -21.65 -21.72 -9.12
C ALA A 606 -22.94 -21.45 -9.91
N TYR A 607 -22.89 -20.52 -10.86
CA TYR A 607 -23.99 -20.32 -11.80
C TYR A 607 -24.20 -21.59 -12.66
N GLY A 608 -25.44 -21.89 -12.94
CA GLY A 608 -25.76 -23.08 -13.71
C GLY A 608 -27.16 -23.60 -13.45
N ARG A 609 -27.48 -24.74 -14.07
CA ARG A 609 -28.74 -25.45 -13.88
C ARG A 609 -28.60 -26.53 -12.84
N TYR A 610 -29.57 -26.63 -11.96
CA TYR A 610 -29.60 -27.59 -10.85
C TYR A 610 -30.96 -28.22 -10.70
N TYR A 611 -31.00 -29.33 -9.94
CA TYR A 611 -32.21 -29.95 -9.45
C TYR A 611 -32.23 -29.92 -7.93
N LEU A 612 -33.36 -29.45 -7.38
CA LEU A 612 -33.68 -29.53 -5.96
C LEU A 612 -34.34 -30.90 -5.68
N VAL A 613 -33.66 -31.74 -4.97
CA VAL A 613 -34.15 -33.08 -4.54
C VAL A 613 -34.69 -32.92 -3.13
N GLN A 614 -36.01 -33.11 -2.97
CA GLN A 614 -36.62 -33.11 -1.65
C GLN A 614 -36.27 -34.39 -0.92
N THR A 615 -35.55 -34.31 0.20
CA THR A 615 -35.14 -35.44 1.03
C THR A 615 -36.18 -35.75 2.08
N LYS A 616 -36.83 -34.70 2.63
CA LYS A 616 -37.91 -34.82 3.62
C LYS A 616 -39.12 -33.95 3.22
N ALA A 617 -40.29 -34.51 3.22
CA ALA A 617 -41.52 -33.73 3.08
C ALA A 617 -41.91 -33.03 4.39
N PRO A 618 -42.66 -31.89 4.35
CA PRO A 618 -43.35 -31.37 5.53
C PRO A 618 -44.25 -32.40 6.18
N ASP A 619 -44.49 -32.28 7.47
CA ASP A 619 -45.31 -33.20 8.20
C ASP A 619 -46.75 -33.26 7.60
N GLY A 620 -47.26 -34.47 7.31
CA GLY A 620 -48.56 -34.69 6.71
C GLY A 620 -48.67 -34.35 5.21
N LYS A 621 -47.57 -34.21 4.53
CA LYS A 621 -47.50 -33.92 3.09
C LYS A 621 -46.71 -35.00 2.35
N ASP A 622 -47.07 -35.24 1.09
CA ASP A 622 -46.31 -36.12 0.20
C ASP A 622 -45.00 -35.43 -0.30
N LYS A 623 -43.94 -36.23 -0.50
CA LYS A 623 -42.75 -35.74 -1.19
C LYS A 623 -43.07 -35.34 -2.63
N LEU A 624 -42.32 -34.36 -3.13
CA LEU A 624 -42.37 -34.03 -4.56
C LEU A 624 -42.05 -35.24 -5.40
N SER A 625 -42.94 -35.52 -6.38
CA SER A 625 -42.80 -36.70 -7.25
C SER A 625 -41.59 -36.61 -8.22
N GLN A 626 -41.11 -35.39 -8.45
CA GLN A 626 -39.94 -35.13 -9.30
C GLN A 626 -39.10 -34.00 -8.68
N PRO A 627 -37.79 -33.98 -8.87
CA PRO A 627 -36.92 -32.88 -8.47
C PRO A 627 -37.35 -31.59 -9.14
N GLY A 628 -37.30 -30.47 -8.40
CA GLY A 628 -37.53 -29.14 -8.92
C GLY A 628 -36.33 -28.63 -9.72
N ALA A 629 -36.53 -28.30 -10.99
CA ALA A 629 -35.46 -27.68 -11.80
C ALA A 629 -35.31 -26.21 -11.41
N VAL A 630 -34.06 -25.77 -11.18
CA VAL A 630 -33.72 -24.37 -10.82
C VAL A 630 -32.51 -23.90 -11.58
N THR A 631 -32.41 -22.59 -11.80
CA THR A 631 -31.24 -21.97 -12.40
C THR A 631 -30.65 -20.97 -11.42
N VAL A 632 -29.36 -21.14 -11.11
CA VAL A 632 -28.59 -20.17 -10.34
C VAL A 632 -27.88 -19.23 -11.31
N SER A 633 -28.04 -17.93 -11.10
CA SER A 633 -27.45 -16.85 -11.91
C SER A 633 -27.23 -15.62 -11.03
N ALA A 634 -26.64 -14.58 -11.57
CA ALA A 634 -26.42 -13.30 -10.87
C ALA A 634 -27.67 -12.66 -10.27
N SER A 635 -28.87 -13.03 -10.70
CA SER A 635 -30.12 -12.46 -10.22
C SER A 635 -31.05 -13.47 -9.54
N SER A 636 -30.67 -14.77 -9.48
CA SER A 636 -31.55 -15.84 -9.00
C SER A 636 -31.89 -15.76 -7.50
N HIS A 637 -31.09 -14.99 -6.73
CA HIS A 637 -31.31 -14.70 -5.31
C HIS A 637 -32.22 -13.50 -5.05
N LEU A 638 -32.56 -12.72 -6.07
CA LEU A 638 -33.35 -11.49 -5.92
C LEU A 638 -34.83 -11.84 -5.70
N THR A 639 -35.42 -11.21 -4.69
CA THR A 639 -36.83 -11.37 -4.33
C THR A 639 -37.60 -10.05 -4.51
N ALA A 640 -38.90 -10.10 -4.52
CA ALA A 640 -39.74 -8.89 -4.55
C ALA A 640 -39.45 -7.93 -3.37
N GLN A 641 -38.95 -8.46 -2.26
CA GLN A 641 -38.57 -7.66 -1.06
C GLN A 641 -37.29 -6.85 -1.25
N ASP A 642 -36.42 -7.27 -2.18
CA ASP A 642 -35.20 -6.54 -2.51
C ASP A 642 -35.47 -5.28 -3.35
N GLY A 643 -36.71 -5.14 -3.85
CA GLY A 643 -37.17 -3.97 -4.62
C GLY A 643 -36.52 -3.85 -6.01
N TRP A 644 -35.81 -4.92 -6.47
CA TRP A 644 -35.14 -4.90 -7.78
C TRP A 644 -36.19 -4.91 -8.91
N GLN A 645 -35.95 -4.05 -9.91
CA GLN A 645 -36.85 -3.90 -11.05
C GLN A 645 -36.15 -4.30 -12.35
N ASP A 646 -36.87 -4.93 -13.26
CA ASP A 646 -36.39 -5.22 -14.60
C ASP A 646 -36.34 -3.93 -15.47
N ALA A 647 -35.87 -4.06 -16.69
CA ALA A 647 -35.76 -2.93 -17.65
C ALA A 647 -37.11 -2.24 -17.95
N ARG A 648 -38.24 -2.82 -17.55
CA ARG A 648 -39.58 -2.27 -17.72
C ARG A 648 -40.14 -1.65 -16.44
N GLY A 649 -39.33 -1.63 -15.37
CA GLY A 649 -39.74 -1.13 -14.05
C GLY A 649 -40.63 -2.07 -13.25
N MET A 650 -40.68 -3.36 -13.63
CA MET A 650 -41.46 -4.37 -12.90
C MET A 650 -40.59 -5.01 -11.82
N THR A 651 -41.13 -5.11 -10.61
CA THR A 651 -40.46 -5.79 -9.49
C THR A 651 -40.29 -7.27 -9.84
N VAL A 652 -39.04 -7.78 -9.69
CA VAL A 652 -38.68 -9.16 -9.98
C VAL A 652 -38.67 -9.97 -8.69
N ASP A 653 -39.29 -11.13 -8.73
CA ASP A 653 -39.25 -12.13 -7.68
C ASP A 653 -38.81 -13.48 -8.30
N ASN A 654 -37.57 -13.86 -8.03
CA ASN A 654 -36.95 -15.11 -8.50
C ASN A 654 -37.10 -16.23 -7.46
N THR A 655 -37.90 -16.07 -6.42
CA THR A 655 -38.14 -17.13 -5.43
C THR A 655 -38.68 -18.40 -6.08
N VAL A 656 -38.03 -19.52 -5.82
CA VAL A 656 -38.44 -20.84 -6.33
C VAL A 656 -39.57 -21.37 -5.48
N ASN A 657 -40.78 -21.40 -6.06
CA ASN A 657 -41.97 -21.85 -5.39
C ASN A 657 -42.18 -23.36 -5.60
N LEU A 658 -42.32 -24.11 -4.50
CA LEU A 658 -42.54 -25.57 -4.51
C LEU A 658 -43.82 -25.87 -3.71
N VAL A 659 -44.69 -26.68 -4.27
CA VAL A 659 -46.00 -27.04 -3.64
C VAL A 659 -45.98 -28.50 -3.25
N ASN A 660 -46.12 -28.77 -1.94
CA ASN A 660 -46.36 -30.11 -1.42
C ASN A 660 -47.86 -30.36 -1.23
N ARG A 661 -48.33 -31.52 -1.68
CA ARG A 661 -49.71 -31.98 -1.57
C ARG A 661 -49.93 -32.71 -0.27
N GLU A 662 -51.22 -32.79 0.15
CA GLU A 662 -51.60 -33.63 1.29
C GLU A 662 -51.24 -35.13 1.02
N GLU A 663 -50.76 -35.79 2.06
CA GLU A 663 -50.47 -37.20 2.00
C GLU A 663 -51.71 -37.98 1.60
N THR A 664 -51.73 -38.51 0.39
CA THR A 664 -52.77 -39.42 -0.04
C THR A 664 -52.49 -40.76 0.62
N LEU A 665 -53.12 -41.00 1.78
CA LEU A 665 -53.12 -42.32 2.34
C LEU A 665 -53.55 -43.32 1.22
N PRO A 666 -52.79 -44.37 0.97
CA PRO A 666 -53.20 -45.39 0.02
C PRO A 666 -54.61 -45.78 0.42
N LYS A 667 -55.62 -45.65 -0.47
CA LYS A 667 -56.95 -46.21 -0.26
C LYS A 667 -56.76 -47.73 -0.08
N THR A 668 -56.49 -48.18 1.15
CA THR A 668 -56.39 -49.55 1.55
C THR A 668 -57.80 -50.15 1.57
N GLY A 669 -58.60 -49.91 0.53
CA GLY A 669 -59.98 -50.34 0.51
C GLY A 669 -60.45 -51.08 -0.73
N ASP A 670 -59.89 -50.81 -1.92
CA ASP A 670 -60.64 -51.17 -3.10
C ASP A 670 -60.09 -52.27 -4.01
N VAL A 671 -58.82 -52.65 -3.92
CA VAL A 671 -58.31 -53.70 -4.80
C VAL A 671 -57.71 -54.87 -4.01
N SER A 672 -57.05 -54.65 -2.90
CA SER A 672 -56.43 -55.69 -2.11
C SER A 672 -57.46 -56.58 -1.37
N ALA A 673 -58.53 -55.94 -0.82
CA ALA A 673 -59.59 -56.70 -0.13
C ALA A 673 -60.36 -57.59 -1.10
N VAL A 674 -60.65 -57.12 -2.31
CA VAL A 674 -61.33 -57.97 -3.33
C VAL A 674 -60.41 -59.09 -3.79
N VAL A 675 -59.13 -58.81 -3.98
CA VAL A 675 -58.12 -59.88 -4.36
C VAL A 675 -57.96 -60.91 -3.25
N PHE A 676 -57.89 -60.51 -1.99
CA PHE A 676 -57.82 -61.46 -0.87
C PHE A 676 -59.10 -62.19 -0.63
N VAL A 677 -60.28 -61.60 -0.83
CA VAL A 677 -61.57 -62.27 -0.72
C VAL A 677 -61.70 -63.28 -1.86
N VAL A 678 -61.38 -62.91 -3.11
CA VAL A 678 -61.44 -63.81 -4.25
C VAL A 678 -60.42 -64.93 -4.10
N ALA A 679 -59.17 -64.64 -3.72
CA ALA A 679 -58.18 -65.69 -3.48
C ALA A 679 -58.52 -66.56 -2.30
N GLY A 680 -59.08 -66.07 -1.23
CA GLY A 680 -59.56 -66.79 -0.09
C GLY A 680 -60.76 -67.72 -0.45
N SER A 681 -61.69 -67.20 -1.25
CA SER A 681 -62.83 -67.97 -1.72
C SER A 681 -62.41 -69.13 -2.65
N ILE A 682 -61.44 -68.94 -3.52
CA ILE A 682 -60.86 -69.94 -4.39
C ILE A 682 -60.15 -71.00 -3.54
N LEU A 683 -59.39 -70.61 -2.54
CA LEU A 683 -58.69 -71.53 -1.64
C LEU A 683 -59.64 -72.37 -0.82
N ILE A 684 -60.73 -71.79 -0.28
CA ILE A 684 -61.77 -72.49 0.45
C ILE A 684 -62.49 -73.45 -0.49
N GLY A 685 -62.82 -73.04 -1.73
CA GLY A 685 -63.44 -73.90 -2.75
C GLY A 685 -62.57 -75.14 -3.11
N ALA A 686 -61.25 -74.92 -3.25
CA ALA A 686 -60.28 -75.98 -3.53
C ALA A 686 -60.14 -76.94 -2.36
N ILE A 687 -60.15 -76.41 -1.11
CA ILE A 687 -60.11 -77.29 0.09
C ILE A 687 -61.39 -78.08 0.22
N CYS A 688 -62.60 -77.49 -0.02
CA CYS A 688 -63.86 -78.22 -0.01
C CYS A 688 -63.90 -79.25 -1.09
N ALA A 689 -63.42 -79.04 -2.30
CA ALA A 689 -63.33 -80.02 -3.38
C ALA A 689 -62.43 -81.18 -3.02
N LEU A 690 -61.27 -80.86 -2.38
CA LEU A 690 -60.34 -81.91 -1.91
C LEU A 690 -60.95 -82.80 -0.80
N ILE A 691 -61.68 -82.15 0.12
CA ILE A 691 -62.42 -82.90 1.18
C ILE A 691 -63.52 -83.73 0.59
N LEU A 692 -64.27 -83.23 -0.35
CA LEU A 692 -65.31 -84.02 -1.08
C LEU A 692 -64.69 -85.22 -1.81
N GLU A 693 -63.57 -84.97 -2.48
CA GLU A 693 -62.84 -86.07 -3.17
C GLU A 693 -62.30 -87.10 -2.20
N LEU A 694 -61.83 -86.71 -1.04
CA LEU A 694 -61.37 -87.60 0.02
C LEU A 694 -62.55 -88.40 0.61
N VAL A 695 -63.70 -87.76 0.83
CA VAL A 695 -64.93 -88.36 1.29
C VAL A 695 -65.47 -89.36 0.25
N PHE A 696 -65.46 -88.94 -1.02
CA PHE A 696 -65.83 -89.85 -2.11
C PHE A 696 -64.87 -91.03 -2.25
N ARG A 697 -63.60 -90.87 -2.12
CA ARG A 697 -62.57 -91.93 -2.14
C ARG A 697 -62.70 -92.84 -0.93
N THR A 698 -63.03 -92.32 0.25
CA THR A 698 -63.28 -93.14 1.45
C THR A 698 -64.63 -93.92 1.39
N ALA A 699 -65.67 -93.24 0.84
CA ALA A 699 -66.95 -93.92 0.59
C ALA A 699 -66.82 -95.10 -0.43
N LYS A 700 -66.06 -94.81 -1.53
CA LYS A 700 -65.81 -95.82 -2.56
C LYS A 700 -64.95 -97.04 -2.03
N ARG A 701 -64.09 -96.79 -1.02
CA ARG A 701 -63.36 -97.85 -0.33
C ARG A 701 -64.25 -98.70 0.64
N ARG A 702 -65.36 -98.12 1.20
CA ARG A 702 -66.30 -98.83 2.07
C ARG A 702 -67.31 -99.68 1.29
N ILE A 703 -67.55 -99.41 -0.01
CA ILE A 703 -68.46 -100.22 -0.87
C ILE A 703 -67.71 -101.38 -1.51
N ARG A 704 -66.40 -101.54 -1.38
CA ARG A 704 -65.57 -102.64 -1.90
C ARG A 704 -64.97 -103.54 -0.81
N ARG A 705 -65.59 -103.55 0.40
CA ARG A 705 -65.32 -104.53 1.42
C ARG A 705 -66.56 -105.32 1.74
#